data_08745d8f4de1f14cf19f25862a59a06e
#
_entry.id   08745d8f4de1f14cf19f25862a59a06e
#
_cell.length_a   1.000
_cell.length_b   1.000
_cell.length_c   1.000
_cell.angle_alpha   90.00
_cell.angle_beta   90.00
_cell.angle_gamma   90.00
#
_symmetry.space_group_name_H-M   'P 1'
#
loop_
_entity.id
_entity.type
_entity.pdbx_description
1 polymer ?
#
loop_
_entity_poly.entity_id
_entity_poly.type
_entity_poly.pdbx_seq_one_letter_code
_entity_poly.pdbx_strand_id
1 'polypeptide(L)'
;LFPKILLLLFIGQTLLVKNVKVENINWWDQQTILNAIGIKKGQSISPASIRSVLKKAYLTEYFNDLYIKATAENQKADVLVKIKENPKLKEITFEGLKALKPSKVKDTLGIKENIPVSNATLFKIKNFLLEEYKNKGYYGTEISFNLSEPDENGRVKVSVNVKEGQKARIKEIIFHGNDHFSSSRLKRVMKTKEKKFVIFTGKFDEEKFNEDLKRIKTFYLNNGFPEAKVDSFKNEVKGKDLFVHLYLTEGKKYFFGKVSIEGNKFFSTEELQKRIKIKEGTIYSQKSVDKTVEELTSIYGDSGFLYVNITPFQEAVRDSSIDLKFYIFEGLRIKIRKIDIVGNTKTHDEVIRRELDVFPGEYFSREKLIKSQRDLYYMNFFENVEVNFTPTKDSNLVDLVFKVSEKYTGNVGLGATYSQLDGLSFYFQIQQPNFRGKGEIVNFLIEYGFKKRNFQISFTEPWLFGKKQQAGFSLYSLTTQYPQYTVAKNGGNISYGKRLSKNDYWRIFTQYTLEKTNVYNIDSVLLSHPYYSYWAHKGWQWSSAITYNLSFDNRDRVFNATSGNIFSYRGELSGGPLQGDIHFIKQEFEFSKLFPVSKSFISAASLKTGYIRGISNPDSVPFYERFFLGDVGTYGLRGYEANSVGPIENGVNIGGRLYFIFTFEQRYRINDNMYLLAFFDAGNAFKNVNTIRPFIVKKGVGVGVRMEIPLMGVIGFDFAYGIDSKKWMPHIQVGTSF
;
A
#
# COMPACT_ATOMS: atom_id res chain seq x y z
N LEU A 1 -48.16 15.14 -9.52
CA LEU A 1 -49.27 15.82 -10.23
C LEU A 1 -48.99 15.71 -11.72
N PHE A 2 -49.75 14.82 -12.41
CA PHE A 2 -49.69 14.70 -13.88
C PHE A 2 -50.35 15.94 -14.51
N PRO A 3 -49.71 16.56 -15.52
CA PRO A 3 -50.33 17.68 -16.21
C PRO A 3 -51.62 17.25 -16.94
N LYS A 4 -52.65 18.09 -16.89
CA LYS A 4 -53.90 17.86 -17.60
C LYS A 4 -53.64 17.86 -19.11
N ILE A 5 -53.60 16.65 -19.69
CA ILE A 5 -53.51 16.44 -21.12
C ILE A 5 -54.92 16.62 -21.71
N LEU A 6 -55.21 17.74 -22.30
CA LEU A 6 -56.40 17.90 -23.16
C LEU A 6 -56.00 17.48 -24.58
N LEU A 7 -56.08 16.19 -24.86
CA LEU A 7 -55.93 15.63 -26.22
C LEU A 7 -57.24 15.82 -26.95
N LEU A 8 -57.35 16.81 -27.79
CA LEU A 8 -58.45 16.87 -28.76
C LEU A 8 -58.24 15.83 -29.83
N LEU A 9 -59.14 14.87 -29.86
CA LEU A 9 -59.32 13.71 -30.69
C LEU A 9 -58.77 13.84 -32.13
N PHE A 10 -57.65 13.14 -32.42
CA PHE A 10 -57.36 12.63 -33.76
C PHE A 10 -57.14 11.13 -33.65
N ILE A 11 -58.14 10.40 -34.10
CA ILE A 11 -58.11 8.94 -34.16
C ILE A 11 -57.18 8.55 -35.32
N GLY A 12 -55.93 8.10 -34.99
CA GLY A 12 -55.15 7.20 -35.83
C GLY A 12 -54.43 7.79 -37.07
N GLN A 13 -54.45 9.07 -37.37
CA GLN A 13 -53.81 9.62 -38.58
C GLN A 13 -52.51 10.35 -38.28
N THR A 14 -51.50 10.12 -39.12
CA THR A 14 -50.25 10.89 -39.13
C THR A 14 -50.41 12.16 -39.93
N LEU A 15 -50.12 13.33 -39.36
CA LEU A 15 -50.28 14.65 -40.00
C LEU A 15 -48.92 15.24 -40.27
N LEU A 16 -48.79 16.01 -41.39
CA LEU A 16 -47.58 16.74 -41.73
C LEU A 16 -47.65 18.16 -41.13
N VAL A 17 -46.67 18.56 -40.36
CA VAL A 17 -46.63 19.91 -39.73
C VAL A 17 -46.46 20.99 -40.80
N LYS A 18 -47.48 21.83 -40.96
CA LYS A 18 -47.49 23.00 -41.88
C LYS A 18 -46.76 24.19 -41.25
N ASN A 19 -47.16 24.55 -40.04
CA ASN A 19 -46.54 25.64 -39.26
C ASN A 19 -46.49 25.25 -37.78
N VAL A 20 -45.53 25.84 -37.06
CA VAL A 20 -45.42 25.74 -35.59
C VAL A 20 -45.44 27.16 -35.06
N LYS A 21 -46.44 27.49 -34.22
CA LYS A 21 -46.54 28.75 -33.51
C LYS A 21 -46.39 28.49 -32.02
N VAL A 22 -45.49 29.22 -31.37
CA VAL A 22 -45.31 29.14 -29.90
C VAL A 22 -45.85 30.45 -29.32
N GLU A 23 -46.68 30.32 -28.28
CA GLU A 23 -47.25 31.45 -27.53
C GLU A 23 -46.75 31.43 -26.07
N ASN A 24 -46.70 32.62 -25.47
CA ASN A 24 -46.26 32.87 -24.10
C ASN A 24 -44.75 32.65 -23.91
N ILE A 25 -43.94 32.98 -24.92
CA ILE A 25 -42.50 33.11 -24.79
C ILE A 25 -42.21 34.48 -24.15
N ASN A 26 -41.63 34.45 -22.97
CA ASN A 26 -41.36 35.69 -22.22
C ASN A 26 -39.86 35.88 -21.93
N TRP A 27 -39.15 34.80 -21.62
CA TRP A 27 -37.80 34.88 -21.03
C TRP A 27 -36.72 34.17 -21.84
N TRP A 28 -37.07 33.08 -22.56
CA TRP A 28 -36.14 32.34 -23.40
C TRP A 28 -36.27 32.81 -24.87
N ASP A 29 -35.15 32.66 -25.61
CA ASP A 29 -35.25 32.96 -27.04
C ASP A 29 -36.10 31.92 -27.79
N GLN A 30 -36.76 32.35 -28.83
CA GLN A 30 -37.69 31.53 -29.59
C GLN A 30 -37.02 30.26 -30.17
N GLN A 31 -35.76 30.38 -30.62
CA GLN A 31 -35.03 29.24 -31.21
C GLN A 31 -34.70 28.18 -30.18
N THR A 32 -34.28 28.57 -28.98
CA THR A 32 -34.04 27.66 -27.85
C THR A 32 -35.32 26.91 -27.49
N ILE A 33 -36.43 27.59 -27.39
CA ILE A 33 -37.75 26.99 -27.10
C ILE A 33 -38.16 26.02 -28.20
N LEU A 34 -38.06 26.38 -29.47
CA LEU A 34 -38.38 25.53 -30.61
C LEU A 34 -37.50 24.25 -30.64
N ASN A 35 -36.21 24.40 -30.35
CA ASN A 35 -35.27 23.27 -30.26
C ASN A 35 -35.62 22.35 -29.09
N ALA A 36 -35.99 22.90 -27.93
CA ALA A 36 -36.39 22.14 -26.77
C ALA A 36 -37.72 21.37 -26.99
N ILE A 37 -38.68 21.97 -27.70
CA ILE A 37 -39.91 21.30 -28.08
C ILE A 37 -39.62 20.18 -29.11
N GLY A 38 -38.70 20.43 -30.06
CA GLY A 38 -38.32 19.46 -31.06
C GLY A 38 -39.37 19.14 -32.14
N ILE A 39 -40.33 20.03 -32.38
CA ILE A 39 -41.30 19.95 -33.49
C ILE A 39 -40.84 20.91 -34.60
N LYS A 40 -40.68 20.40 -35.81
CA LYS A 40 -40.24 21.18 -36.97
C LYS A 40 -41.27 21.18 -38.09
N LYS A 41 -41.32 22.28 -38.88
CA LYS A 41 -42.10 22.34 -40.12
C LYS A 41 -41.68 21.20 -41.06
N GLY A 42 -42.63 20.50 -41.68
CA GLY A 42 -42.41 19.35 -42.55
C GLY A 42 -42.24 18.01 -41.81
N GLN A 43 -42.30 17.97 -40.48
CA GLN A 43 -42.23 16.74 -39.69
C GLN A 43 -43.60 16.05 -39.62
N SER A 44 -43.64 14.74 -39.72
CA SER A 44 -44.83 13.94 -39.42
C SER A 44 -45.08 13.83 -37.94
N ILE A 45 -46.30 14.17 -37.50
CA ILE A 45 -46.72 14.03 -36.10
C ILE A 45 -47.89 13.06 -35.97
N SER A 46 -47.85 12.28 -34.89
CA SER A 46 -48.91 11.36 -34.45
C SER A 46 -49.13 11.53 -32.95
N PRO A 47 -50.22 11.05 -32.36
CA PRO A 47 -50.41 11.09 -30.91
C PRO A 47 -49.28 10.48 -30.12
N ALA A 48 -48.65 9.45 -30.65
CA ALA A 48 -47.49 8.81 -30.01
C ALA A 48 -46.21 9.65 -30.10
N SER A 49 -45.97 10.31 -31.28
CA SER A 49 -44.83 11.20 -31.45
C SER A 49 -44.97 12.46 -30.60
N ILE A 50 -46.17 13.03 -30.44
CA ILE A 50 -46.41 14.16 -29.55
C ILE A 50 -46.15 13.81 -28.09
N ARG A 51 -46.53 12.62 -27.61
CA ARG A 51 -46.17 12.16 -26.26
C ARG A 51 -44.67 12.06 -26.06
N SER A 52 -43.95 11.54 -27.06
CA SER A 52 -42.48 11.47 -27.02
C SER A 52 -41.84 12.86 -26.99
N VAL A 53 -42.36 13.79 -27.79
CA VAL A 53 -41.93 15.19 -27.82
C VAL A 53 -42.18 15.87 -26.48
N LEU A 54 -43.38 15.73 -25.90
CA LEU A 54 -43.66 16.26 -24.55
C LEU A 54 -42.71 15.74 -23.51
N LYS A 55 -42.45 14.42 -23.50
CA LYS A 55 -41.50 13.81 -22.57
C LYS A 55 -40.08 14.36 -22.74
N LYS A 56 -39.61 14.52 -23.98
CA LYS A 56 -38.30 15.12 -24.28
C LYS A 56 -38.24 16.59 -23.88
N ALA A 57 -39.27 17.35 -24.19
CA ALA A 57 -39.36 18.78 -23.86
C ALA A 57 -39.27 19.01 -22.33
N TYR A 58 -40.01 18.24 -21.54
CA TYR A 58 -39.91 18.32 -20.07
C TYR A 58 -38.50 17.94 -19.52
N LEU A 59 -37.78 17.03 -20.18
CA LEU A 59 -36.40 16.68 -19.80
C LEU A 59 -35.40 17.84 -20.00
N THR A 60 -35.74 18.82 -20.83
CA THR A 60 -34.90 20.02 -21.03
C THR A 60 -34.98 21.01 -19.88
N GLU A 61 -35.99 20.86 -19.02
CA GLU A 61 -36.27 21.69 -17.85
C GLU A 61 -36.63 23.17 -18.16
N TYR A 62 -36.79 23.56 -19.45
CA TYR A 62 -37.20 24.91 -19.83
C TYR A 62 -38.66 25.22 -19.48
N PHE A 63 -39.51 24.21 -19.33
CA PHE A 63 -40.94 24.36 -19.18
C PHE A 63 -41.45 23.96 -17.81
N ASN A 64 -42.22 24.82 -17.19
CA ASN A 64 -43.04 24.51 -16.03
C ASN A 64 -44.33 23.80 -16.46
N ASP A 65 -44.93 24.30 -17.56
CA ASP A 65 -46.09 23.66 -18.20
C ASP A 65 -46.00 23.81 -19.71
N LEU A 66 -46.55 22.84 -20.45
CA LEU A 66 -46.49 22.78 -21.91
C LEU A 66 -47.78 22.17 -22.44
N TYR A 67 -48.47 22.94 -23.26
CA TYR A 67 -49.72 22.55 -23.95
C TYR A 67 -49.52 22.58 -25.45
N ILE A 68 -49.84 21.48 -26.15
CA ILE A 68 -49.75 21.36 -27.61
C ILE A 68 -51.13 21.12 -28.19
N LYS A 69 -51.57 22.02 -29.12
CA LYS A 69 -52.79 21.87 -29.90
C LYS A 69 -52.42 21.74 -31.37
N ALA A 70 -52.85 20.68 -32.02
CA ALA A 70 -52.70 20.51 -33.47
C ALA A 70 -54.08 20.64 -34.13
N THR A 71 -54.20 21.52 -35.09
CA THR A 71 -55.42 21.71 -35.90
C THR A 71 -55.14 21.20 -37.30
N ALA A 72 -55.92 20.19 -37.75
CA ALA A 72 -55.69 19.52 -39.02
C ALA A 72 -56.52 20.16 -40.15
N GLU A 73 -55.91 20.35 -41.31
CA GLU A 73 -56.53 20.76 -42.56
C GLU A 73 -55.83 20.03 -43.73
N ASN A 74 -56.56 19.20 -44.51
CA ASN A 74 -56.05 18.47 -45.67
C ASN A 74 -54.73 17.70 -45.44
N GLN A 75 -54.70 16.81 -44.41
CA GLN A 75 -53.54 16.01 -43.97
C GLN A 75 -52.35 16.83 -43.48
N LYS A 76 -52.50 18.17 -43.33
CA LYS A 76 -51.50 19.04 -42.73
C LYS A 76 -52.02 19.57 -41.41
N ALA A 77 -51.10 19.85 -40.45
CA ALA A 77 -51.46 20.38 -39.15
C ALA A 77 -50.74 21.70 -38.86
N ASP A 78 -51.49 22.67 -38.40
CA ASP A 78 -50.94 23.84 -37.74
C ASP A 78 -50.86 23.53 -36.24
N VAL A 79 -49.62 23.59 -35.71
CA VAL A 79 -49.32 23.23 -34.32
C VAL A 79 -49.18 24.52 -33.51
N LEU A 80 -50.07 24.70 -32.53
CA LEU A 80 -49.99 25.76 -31.53
C LEU A 80 -49.43 25.15 -30.23
N VAL A 81 -48.34 25.74 -29.78
CA VAL A 81 -47.70 25.35 -28.50
C VAL A 81 -47.84 26.53 -27.54
N LYS A 82 -48.54 26.31 -26.43
CA LYS A 82 -48.60 27.27 -25.33
C LYS A 82 -47.68 26.79 -24.21
N ILE A 83 -46.81 27.67 -23.75
CA ILE A 83 -45.81 27.30 -22.73
C ILE A 83 -45.97 28.15 -21.48
N LYS A 84 -45.58 27.57 -20.35
CA LYS A 84 -45.24 28.31 -19.14
C LYS A 84 -43.76 28.01 -18.85
N GLU A 85 -42.93 29.01 -18.98
CA GLU A 85 -41.50 28.89 -18.88
C GLU A 85 -41.06 28.73 -17.43
N ASN A 86 -39.96 27.99 -17.21
CA ASN A 86 -39.18 28.05 -15.97
C ASN A 86 -38.20 29.25 -16.05
N PRO A 87 -38.04 29.99 -14.96
CA PRO A 87 -37.13 31.12 -14.93
C PRO A 87 -35.68 30.69 -15.08
N LYS A 88 -34.82 31.64 -15.45
CA LYS A 88 -33.37 31.45 -15.53
C LYS A 88 -32.71 31.69 -14.18
N LEU A 89 -31.65 30.94 -13.88
CA LEU A 89 -30.85 31.18 -12.69
C LEU A 89 -29.99 32.45 -12.87
N LYS A 90 -30.17 33.44 -12.01
CA LYS A 90 -29.29 34.60 -11.90
C LYS A 90 -28.14 34.33 -10.96
N GLU A 91 -28.48 33.85 -9.78
CA GLU A 91 -27.54 33.59 -8.71
C GLU A 91 -28.09 32.51 -7.79
N ILE A 92 -27.21 31.62 -7.26
CA ILE A 92 -27.56 30.70 -6.20
C ILE A 92 -26.68 30.97 -4.99
N THR A 93 -27.35 31.21 -3.85
CA THR A 93 -26.70 31.41 -2.55
C THR A 93 -27.04 30.25 -1.62
N PHE A 94 -26.13 29.94 -0.68
CA PHE A 94 -26.31 28.90 0.31
C PHE A 94 -26.20 29.52 1.70
N GLU A 95 -27.26 29.42 2.49
CA GLU A 95 -27.29 29.87 3.87
C GLU A 95 -27.29 28.67 4.82
N GLY A 96 -26.51 28.75 5.89
CA GLY A 96 -26.39 27.66 6.86
C GLY A 96 -25.51 26.49 6.43
N LEU A 97 -24.85 26.55 5.28
CA LEU A 97 -23.96 25.51 4.75
C LEU A 97 -22.59 25.61 5.41
N LYS A 98 -22.36 24.92 6.54
CA LYS A 98 -21.10 24.96 7.30
C LYS A 98 -20.17 23.78 6.97
N ALA A 99 -20.73 22.56 6.80
CA ALA A 99 -19.96 21.34 6.58
C ALA A 99 -19.56 21.09 5.13
N LEU A 100 -20.12 21.84 4.17
CA LEU A 100 -19.82 21.74 2.73
C LEU A 100 -19.41 23.11 2.19
N LYS A 101 -18.55 23.12 1.17
CA LYS A 101 -18.17 24.36 0.48
C LYS A 101 -19.16 24.64 -0.67
N PRO A 102 -19.75 25.86 -0.75
CA PRO A 102 -20.67 26.23 -1.84
C PRO A 102 -20.11 26.00 -3.25
N SER A 103 -18.81 26.28 -3.46
CA SER A 103 -18.14 26.06 -4.73
C SER A 103 -18.20 24.59 -5.15
N LYS A 104 -17.86 23.65 -4.23
CA LYS A 104 -17.92 22.22 -4.51
C LYS A 104 -19.31 21.74 -4.93
N VAL A 105 -20.36 22.29 -4.29
CA VAL A 105 -21.76 21.95 -4.64
C VAL A 105 -22.11 22.45 -6.05
N LYS A 106 -21.74 23.70 -6.38
CA LYS A 106 -21.96 24.28 -7.71
C LYS A 106 -21.22 23.48 -8.79
N ASP A 107 -19.95 23.19 -8.57
CA ASP A 107 -19.09 22.47 -9.53
C ASP A 107 -19.60 21.04 -9.78
N THR A 108 -19.93 20.30 -8.72
CA THR A 108 -20.37 18.90 -8.84
C THR A 108 -21.72 18.79 -9.54
N LEU A 109 -22.64 19.73 -9.30
CA LEU A 109 -23.96 19.73 -9.93
C LEU A 109 -24.00 20.50 -11.27
N GLY A 110 -22.87 21.08 -11.70
CA GLY A 110 -22.78 21.85 -12.93
C GLY A 110 -23.68 23.09 -12.94
N ILE A 111 -23.92 23.71 -11.77
CA ILE A 111 -24.81 24.88 -11.63
C ILE A 111 -24.10 26.11 -12.16
N LYS A 112 -24.64 26.66 -13.28
CA LYS A 112 -24.14 27.87 -13.93
C LYS A 112 -25.25 28.89 -14.03
N GLU A 113 -24.90 30.16 -14.29
CA GLU A 113 -25.90 31.20 -14.61
C GLU A 113 -26.68 30.84 -15.88
N ASN A 114 -27.89 31.34 -15.97
CA ASN A 114 -28.80 31.16 -17.09
C ASN A 114 -29.28 29.71 -17.35
N ILE A 115 -29.08 28.75 -16.42
CA ILE A 115 -29.77 27.46 -16.51
C ILE A 115 -31.23 27.61 -16.07
N PRO A 116 -32.16 26.75 -16.55
CA PRO A 116 -33.55 26.78 -16.10
C PRO A 116 -33.66 26.34 -14.63
N VAL A 117 -34.45 27.07 -13.86
CA VAL A 117 -34.75 26.73 -12.46
C VAL A 117 -36.07 25.98 -12.40
N SER A 118 -36.00 24.67 -12.52
CA SER A 118 -37.17 23.78 -12.45
C SER A 118 -37.29 23.13 -11.06
N ASN A 119 -38.46 22.55 -10.79
CA ASN A 119 -38.63 21.69 -9.62
C ASN A 119 -37.64 20.48 -9.62
N ALA A 120 -37.30 19.99 -10.82
CA ALA A 120 -36.33 18.91 -10.97
C ALA A 120 -34.91 19.36 -10.57
N THR A 121 -34.51 20.58 -11.02
CA THR A 121 -33.23 21.18 -10.61
C THR A 121 -33.15 21.34 -9.09
N LEU A 122 -34.19 21.89 -8.45
CA LEU A 122 -34.27 22.08 -7.00
C LEU A 122 -34.21 20.72 -6.27
N PHE A 123 -34.90 19.70 -6.78
CA PHE A 123 -34.91 18.36 -6.23
C PHE A 123 -33.54 17.68 -6.33
N LYS A 124 -32.82 17.85 -7.46
CA LYS A 124 -31.44 17.37 -7.62
C LYS A 124 -30.52 18.01 -6.59
N ILE A 125 -30.60 19.33 -6.41
CA ILE A 125 -29.81 20.05 -5.41
C ILE A 125 -30.12 19.52 -4.00
N LYS A 126 -31.41 19.38 -3.66
CA LYS A 126 -31.85 18.88 -2.36
C LYS A 126 -31.31 17.47 -2.06
N ASN A 127 -31.49 16.55 -3.01
CA ASN A 127 -31.05 15.16 -2.81
C ASN A 127 -29.52 15.06 -2.69
N PHE A 128 -28.78 15.76 -3.52
CA PHE A 128 -27.33 15.82 -3.44
C PHE A 128 -26.86 16.33 -2.07
N LEU A 129 -27.42 17.41 -1.59
CA LEU A 129 -27.07 17.96 -0.28
C LEU A 129 -27.42 16.98 0.85
N LEU A 130 -28.63 16.40 0.83
CA LEU A 130 -29.05 15.41 1.84
C LEU A 130 -28.09 14.21 1.88
N GLU A 131 -27.67 13.71 0.73
CA GLU A 131 -26.73 12.59 0.61
C GLU A 131 -25.33 12.98 1.11
N GLU A 132 -24.80 14.14 0.72
CA GLU A 132 -23.50 14.63 1.19
C GLU A 132 -23.49 14.87 2.70
N TYR A 133 -24.56 15.41 3.28
CA TYR A 133 -24.69 15.56 4.73
C TYR A 133 -24.77 14.22 5.44
N LYS A 134 -25.55 13.27 4.91
CA LYS A 134 -25.64 11.91 5.42
C LYS A 134 -24.27 11.22 5.41
N ASN A 135 -23.51 11.34 4.31
CA ASN A 135 -22.15 10.81 4.17
C ASN A 135 -21.16 11.44 5.16
N LYS A 136 -21.42 12.69 5.57
CA LYS A 136 -20.64 13.35 6.63
C LYS A 136 -21.13 13.04 8.05
N GLY A 137 -22.19 12.24 8.17
CA GLY A 137 -22.77 11.80 9.45
C GLY A 137 -23.75 12.80 10.06
N TYR A 138 -24.31 13.72 9.29
CA TYR A 138 -25.37 14.61 9.73
C TYR A 138 -26.74 14.00 9.42
N TYR A 139 -27.57 13.92 10.43
CA TYR A 139 -28.93 13.37 10.35
C TYR A 139 -29.95 14.44 10.73
N GLY A 140 -31.13 14.39 10.07
CA GLY A 140 -32.17 15.41 10.26
C GLY A 140 -31.84 16.74 9.58
N THR A 141 -31.06 16.72 8.49
CA THR A 141 -30.81 17.92 7.68
C THR A 141 -32.08 18.33 6.95
N GLU A 142 -32.48 19.57 7.11
CA GLU A 142 -33.64 20.18 6.41
C GLU A 142 -33.10 21.15 5.36
N ILE A 143 -33.68 21.09 4.15
CA ILE A 143 -33.29 21.93 3.03
C ILE A 143 -34.57 22.57 2.45
N SER A 144 -34.58 23.89 2.40
CA SER A 144 -35.64 24.68 1.79
C SER A 144 -35.05 25.65 0.78
N PHE A 145 -35.92 26.08 -0.15
CA PHE A 145 -35.55 26.98 -1.24
C PHE A 145 -36.44 28.20 -1.21
N ASN A 146 -35.83 29.38 -1.30
CA ASN A 146 -36.53 30.65 -1.52
C ASN A 146 -36.12 31.18 -2.89
N LEU A 147 -37.11 31.46 -3.73
CA LEU A 147 -36.90 32.02 -5.05
C LEU A 147 -37.39 33.49 -5.03
N SER A 148 -36.59 34.39 -5.61
CA SER A 148 -37.03 35.77 -5.85
C SER A 148 -38.07 35.80 -6.95
N GLU A 149 -38.85 36.94 -7.05
CA GLU A 149 -39.60 37.21 -8.25
C GLU A 149 -38.64 37.32 -9.45
N PRO A 150 -39.08 36.87 -10.65
CA PRO A 150 -38.30 37.01 -11.85
C PRO A 150 -38.06 38.48 -12.22
N ASP A 151 -36.83 38.84 -12.59
CA ASP A 151 -36.50 40.16 -13.14
C ASP A 151 -37.03 40.30 -14.60
N GLU A 152 -36.86 41.47 -15.21
CA GLU A 152 -37.33 41.77 -16.59
C GLU A 152 -36.80 40.76 -17.63
N ASN A 153 -35.69 40.10 -17.36
CA ASN A 153 -35.06 39.05 -18.19
C ASN A 153 -35.46 37.64 -17.79
N GLY A 154 -36.42 37.47 -16.88
CA GLY A 154 -36.88 36.18 -16.36
C GLY A 154 -35.89 35.49 -15.47
N ARG A 155 -34.95 36.19 -14.84
CA ARG A 155 -33.93 35.63 -13.99
C ARG A 155 -34.33 35.72 -12.53
N VAL A 156 -34.13 34.61 -11.81
CA VAL A 156 -34.41 34.49 -10.36
C VAL A 156 -33.14 34.25 -9.56
N LYS A 157 -33.11 34.76 -8.35
CA LYS A 157 -32.13 34.37 -7.34
C LYS A 157 -32.71 33.21 -6.53
N VAL A 158 -31.89 32.19 -6.29
CA VAL A 158 -32.26 31.03 -5.50
C VAL A 158 -31.46 31.05 -4.21
N SER A 159 -32.09 31.18 -3.06
CA SER A 159 -31.48 31.01 -1.75
C SER A 159 -31.78 29.59 -1.24
N VAL A 160 -30.73 28.82 -1.00
CA VAL A 160 -30.79 27.45 -0.45
C VAL A 160 -30.54 27.54 1.05
N ASN A 161 -31.60 27.42 1.85
CA ASN A 161 -31.49 27.46 3.29
C ASN A 161 -31.26 26.01 3.81
N VAL A 162 -30.12 25.80 4.44
CA VAL A 162 -29.70 24.49 5.01
C VAL A 162 -29.69 24.61 6.50
N LYS A 163 -30.54 23.83 7.15
CA LYS A 163 -30.46 23.58 8.58
C LYS A 163 -29.73 22.26 8.78
N GLU A 164 -28.44 22.35 9.08
CA GLU A 164 -27.62 21.17 9.32
C GLU A 164 -28.20 20.39 10.50
N GLY A 165 -28.42 19.11 10.29
CA GLY A 165 -28.87 18.23 11.37
C GLY A 165 -27.79 17.97 12.41
N GLN A 166 -28.04 17.07 13.32
CA GLN A 166 -27.08 16.69 14.33
C GLN A 166 -26.06 15.70 13.77
N LYS A 167 -24.78 15.94 14.09
CA LYS A 167 -23.70 15.02 13.71
C LYS A 167 -23.69 13.84 14.67
N ALA A 168 -24.22 12.70 14.22
CA ALA A 168 -24.25 11.48 14.97
C ALA A 168 -23.03 10.58 14.71
N ARG A 169 -22.67 9.78 15.72
CA ARG A 169 -21.59 8.80 15.70
C ARG A 169 -22.15 7.45 16.10
N ILE A 170 -21.63 6.40 15.48
CA ILE A 170 -22.05 5.04 15.83
C ILE A 170 -21.73 4.78 17.30
N LYS A 171 -22.76 4.69 18.09
CA LYS A 171 -22.71 4.30 19.50
C LYS A 171 -22.64 2.79 19.61
N GLU A 172 -23.52 2.11 18.85
CA GLU A 172 -23.64 0.67 18.91
C GLU A 172 -24.16 0.11 17.58
N ILE A 173 -23.65 -1.08 17.21
CA ILE A 173 -24.15 -1.90 16.12
C ILE A 173 -24.86 -3.10 16.76
N ILE A 174 -26.15 -3.23 16.51
CA ILE A 174 -27.03 -4.23 17.12
C ILE A 174 -27.42 -5.24 16.07
N PHE A 175 -27.18 -6.50 16.35
CA PHE A 175 -27.57 -7.61 15.48
C PHE A 175 -28.83 -8.28 15.98
N HIS A 176 -29.70 -8.67 15.05
CA HIS A 176 -30.92 -9.43 15.29
C HIS A 176 -30.91 -10.67 14.45
N GLY A 177 -31.23 -11.83 15.01
CA GLY A 177 -31.25 -13.13 14.32
C GLY A 177 -29.87 -13.79 14.18
N ASN A 178 -28.89 -13.38 14.99
CA ASN A 178 -27.54 -13.95 15.04
C ASN A 178 -27.39 -15.00 16.16
N ASP A 179 -28.13 -16.11 16.07
CA ASP A 179 -28.24 -17.10 17.13
C ASP A 179 -26.95 -17.91 17.33
N HIS A 180 -26.20 -18.20 16.26
CA HIS A 180 -25.00 -19.01 16.29
C HIS A 180 -23.70 -18.23 16.54
N PHE A 181 -23.67 -16.94 16.26
CA PHE A 181 -22.48 -16.12 16.45
C PHE A 181 -22.75 -14.89 17.28
N SER A 182 -21.92 -14.67 18.30
CA SER A 182 -22.04 -13.48 19.14
C SER A 182 -21.86 -12.18 18.34
N SER A 183 -22.61 -11.15 18.71
CA SER A 183 -22.48 -9.81 18.11
C SER A 183 -21.03 -9.29 18.14
N SER A 184 -20.27 -9.60 19.19
CA SER A 184 -18.85 -9.24 19.29
C SER A 184 -17.98 -9.93 18.22
N ARG A 185 -18.31 -11.15 17.80
CA ARG A 185 -17.60 -11.85 16.73
C ARG A 185 -17.93 -11.24 15.38
N LEU A 186 -19.19 -10.88 15.13
CA LEU A 186 -19.64 -10.22 13.90
C LEU A 186 -19.05 -8.79 13.79
N LYS A 187 -19.05 -8.01 14.87
CA LYS A 187 -18.40 -6.68 14.92
C LYS A 187 -16.91 -6.73 14.57
N ARG A 188 -16.20 -7.83 14.86
CA ARG A 188 -14.78 -8.02 14.46
C ARG A 188 -14.59 -8.18 12.96
N VAL A 189 -15.56 -8.78 12.28
CA VAL A 189 -15.53 -8.98 10.81
C VAL A 189 -15.73 -7.67 10.07
N MET A 190 -16.47 -6.72 10.65
CA MET A 190 -16.75 -5.41 10.05
C MET A 190 -15.54 -4.47 10.13
N LYS A 191 -15.37 -3.63 9.13
CA LYS A 191 -14.44 -2.48 9.14
C LYS A 191 -15.06 -1.28 9.85
N THR A 192 -16.37 -1.11 9.74
CA THR A 192 -17.13 -0.10 10.47
C THR A 192 -17.03 -0.36 11.97
N LYS A 193 -16.63 0.65 12.74
CA LYS A 193 -16.43 0.53 14.19
C LYS A 193 -17.27 1.52 14.95
N GLU A 194 -17.70 1.11 16.14
CA GLU A 194 -18.33 1.95 17.14
C GLU A 194 -17.33 3.00 17.65
N LYS A 195 -17.84 4.14 18.12
CA LYS A 195 -17.02 5.15 18.76
C LYS A 195 -16.42 4.60 20.06
N LYS A 196 -15.09 4.47 20.12
CA LYS A 196 -14.35 4.06 21.33
C LYS A 196 -13.11 4.94 21.48
N PHE A 197 -13.05 5.70 22.58
CA PHE A 197 -11.94 6.58 22.92
C PHE A 197 -11.42 7.39 21.72
N VAL A 198 -10.12 7.74 21.73
CA VAL A 198 -9.46 8.54 20.66
C VAL A 198 -9.23 7.72 19.38
N ILE A 199 -9.26 6.38 19.45
CA ILE A 199 -8.82 5.49 18.35
C ILE A 199 -9.89 5.30 17.28
N PHE A 200 -11.17 5.15 17.66
CA PHE A 200 -12.26 4.92 16.72
C PHE A 200 -13.25 6.07 16.72
N THR A 201 -13.35 6.75 15.59
CA THR A 201 -14.19 7.96 15.46
C THR A 201 -15.69 7.68 15.41
N GLY A 202 -16.11 6.43 15.19
CA GLY A 202 -17.52 6.04 15.04
C GLY A 202 -18.23 6.71 13.86
N LYS A 203 -17.52 7.07 12.79
CA LYS A 203 -18.12 7.65 11.60
C LYS A 203 -18.88 6.59 10.82
N PHE A 204 -20.16 6.84 10.52
CA PHE A 204 -20.92 6.00 9.59
C PHE A 204 -20.56 6.38 8.15
N ASP A 205 -20.23 5.39 7.34
CA ASP A 205 -19.92 5.51 5.93
C ASP A 205 -20.71 4.40 5.24
N GLU A 206 -21.68 4.78 4.45
CA GLU A 206 -22.65 3.84 3.89
C GLU A 206 -22.01 2.87 2.89
N GLU A 207 -21.05 3.33 2.10
CA GLU A 207 -20.33 2.49 1.15
C GLU A 207 -19.52 1.40 1.87
N LYS A 208 -18.74 1.80 2.88
CA LYS A 208 -17.99 0.85 3.73
C LYS A 208 -18.90 -0.09 4.49
N PHE A 209 -20.06 0.40 4.93
CA PHE A 209 -21.03 -0.42 5.61
C PHE A 209 -21.63 -1.47 4.68
N ASN A 210 -21.95 -1.12 3.43
CA ASN A 210 -22.41 -2.06 2.42
C ASN A 210 -21.34 -3.15 2.10
N GLU A 211 -20.05 -2.79 2.12
CA GLU A 211 -18.98 -3.79 2.08
C GLU A 211 -19.00 -4.72 3.32
N ASP A 212 -19.27 -4.17 4.48
CA ASP A 212 -19.34 -4.96 5.71
C ASP A 212 -20.51 -5.95 5.70
N LEU A 213 -21.65 -5.61 5.09
CA LEU A 213 -22.74 -6.57 4.87
C LEU A 213 -22.27 -7.75 4.01
N LYS A 214 -21.51 -7.51 2.94
CA LYS A 214 -20.91 -8.58 2.13
C LYS A 214 -19.93 -9.43 2.94
N ARG A 215 -19.13 -8.80 3.83
CA ARG A 215 -18.21 -9.52 4.72
C ARG A 215 -18.92 -10.40 5.73
N ILE A 216 -20.01 -9.91 6.31
CA ILE A 216 -20.86 -10.72 7.21
C ILE A 216 -21.40 -11.94 6.46
N LYS A 217 -21.97 -11.76 5.27
CA LYS A 217 -22.44 -12.86 4.44
C LYS A 217 -21.32 -13.88 4.14
N THR A 218 -20.15 -13.38 3.74
CA THR A 218 -18.97 -14.24 3.49
C THR A 218 -18.50 -14.96 4.76
N PHE A 219 -18.59 -14.31 5.91
CA PHE A 219 -18.25 -14.93 7.19
C PHE A 219 -19.18 -16.11 7.48
N TYR A 220 -20.48 -15.93 7.36
CA TYR A 220 -21.46 -17.00 7.53
C TYR A 220 -21.25 -18.15 6.56
N LEU A 221 -21.08 -17.85 5.28
CA LEU A 221 -20.78 -18.81 4.21
C LEU A 221 -19.54 -19.66 4.51
N ASN A 222 -18.52 -19.05 5.14
CA ASN A 222 -17.28 -19.74 5.53
C ASN A 222 -17.35 -20.46 6.88
N ASN A 223 -18.46 -20.36 7.59
CA ASN A 223 -18.66 -21.01 8.88
C ASN A 223 -19.90 -21.93 8.91
N GLY A 224 -20.30 -22.43 7.75
CA GLY A 224 -21.32 -23.46 7.63
C GLY A 224 -22.74 -22.97 7.30
N PHE A 225 -22.94 -21.71 6.99
CA PHE A 225 -24.25 -21.13 6.74
C PHE A 225 -24.37 -20.57 5.31
N PRO A 226 -24.49 -21.41 4.26
CA PRO A 226 -24.56 -20.96 2.88
C PRO A 226 -25.83 -20.17 2.56
N GLU A 227 -26.92 -20.41 3.28
CA GLU A 227 -28.20 -19.73 3.11
C GLU A 227 -28.29 -18.37 3.84
N ALA A 228 -27.25 -18.02 4.61
CA ALA A 228 -27.26 -16.80 5.40
C ALA A 228 -27.38 -15.54 4.55
N LYS A 229 -28.25 -14.67 4.96
CA LYS A 229 -28.49 -13.37 4.31
C LYS A 229 -28.65 -12.25 5.34
N VAL A 230 -28.32 -11.05 4.90
CA VAL A 230 -28.67 -9.83 5.60
C VAL A 230 -29.99 -9.33 5.00
N ASP A 231 -31.06 -9.37 5.75
CA ASP A 231 -32.40 -9.02 5.28
C ASP A 231 -32.55 -7.52 5.12
N SER A 232 -32.13 -6.73 6.14
CA SER A 232 -32.20 -5.28 6.13
C SER A 232 -31.29 -4.67 7.20
N PHE A 233 -31.13 -3.35 7.15
CA PHE A 233 -30.59 -2.59 8.25
C PHE A 233 -31.40 -1.30 8.49
N LYS A 234 -31.40 -0.81 9.72
CA LYS A 234 -32.08 0.41 10.12
C LYS A 234 -31.18 1.27 10.98
N ASN A 235 -31.10 2.54 10.66
CA ASN A 235 -30.37 3.53 11.43
C ASN A 235 -31.34 4.29 12.34
N GLU A 236 -31.10 4.26 13.65
CA GLU A 236 -31.83 5.01 14.66
C GLU A 236 -30.91 6.07 15.28
N VAL A 237 -31.31 7.33 15.20
CA VAL A 237 -30.53 8.45 15.74
C VAL A 237 -31.20 8.98 17.01
N LYS A 238 -30.45 8.98 18.12
CA LYS A 238 -30.87 9.57 19.40
C LYS A 238 -29.86 10.64 19.81
N GLY A 239 -30.17 11.91 19.53
CA GLY A 239 -29.24 13.00 19.74
C GLY A 239 -27.97 12.87 18.91
N LYS A 240 -26.80 12.71 19.55
CA LYS A 240 -25.50 12.51 18.91
C LYS A 240 -25.12 11.04 18.71
N ASP A 241 -25.93 10.12 19.15
CA ASP A 241 -25.68 8.68 19.09
C ASP A 241 -26.47 8.05 17.95
N LEU A 242 -25.78 7.28 17.11
CA LEU A 242 -26.34 6.49 16.02
C LEU A 242 -26.31 5.02 16.42
N PHE A 243 -27.47 4.39 16.42
CA PHE A 243 -27.64 2.95 16.59
C PHE A 243 -27.93 2.33 15.24
N VAL A 244 -27.14 1.31 14.86
CA VAL A 244 -27.30 0.60 13.58
C VAL A 244 -27.83 -0.79 13.84
N HIS A 245 -29.08 -1.05 13.51
CA HIS A 245 -29.73 -2.35 13.67
C HIS A 245 -29.58 -3.16 12.37
N LEU A 246 -29.01 -4.36 12.47
CA LEU A 246 -28.88 -5.33 11.38
C LEU A 246 -29.78 -6.52 11.65
N TYR A 247 -30.58 -6.87 10.66
CA TYR A 247 -31.47 -8.04 10.69
C TYR A 247 -30.90 -9.12 9.79
N LEU A 248 -30.69 -10.30 10.37
CA LEU A 248 -30.04 -11.44 9.73
C LEU A 248 -30.98 -12.65 9.76
N THR A 249 -30.91 -13.46 8.72
CA THR A 249 -31.44 -14.83 8.68
C THR A 249 -30.27 -15.75 8.44
N GLU A 250 -29.92 -16.61 9.41
CA GLU A 250 -28.72 -17.46 9.33
C GLU A 250 -28.93 -18.69 8.43
N GLY A 251 -30.17 -19.23 8.40
CA GLY A 251 -30.46 -20.48 7.74
C GLY A 251 -29.93 -21.71 8.49
N LYS A 252 -29.87 -22.86 7.80
CA LYS A 252 -29.38 -24.11 8.39
C LYS A 252 -27.83 -24.15 8.36
N LYS A 253 -27.26 -24.88 9.32
CA LYS A 253 -25.82 -25.14 9.35
C LYS A 253 -25.49 -26.40 8.56
N TYR A 254 -24.53 -26.26 7.62
CA TYR A 254 -24.10 -27.34 6.72
C TYR A 254 -22.69 -27.83 7.04
N PHE A 255 -22.46 -29.09 6.72
CA PHE A 255 -21.18 -29.77 6.82
C PHE A 255 -20.79 -30.31 5.44
N PHE A 256 -19.52 -30.56 5.22
CA PHE A 256 -19.06 -31.25 4.03
C PHE A 256 -19.46 -32.72 4.07
N GLY A 257 -20.08 -33.19 3.01
CA GLY A 257 -20.33 -34.57 2.74
C GLY A 257 -19.19 -35.23 1.97
N LYS A 258 -19.51 -36.12 1.04
CA LYS A 258 -18.51 -36.83 0.24
C LYS A 258 -17.82 -35.87 -0.72
N VAL A 259 -16.50 -36.03 -0.85
CA VAL A 259 -15.66 -35.26 -1.79
C VAL A 259 -15.14 -36.20 -2.87
N SER A 260 -15.44 -35.89 -4.14
CA SER A 260 -15.03 -36.69 -5.29
C SER A 260 -14.43 -35.81 -6.39
N ILE A 261 -13.64 -36.43 -7.25
CA ILE A 261 -12.98 -35.80 -8.40
C ILE A 261 -13.35 -36.60 -9.64
N GLU A 262 -13.68 -35.93 -10.73
CA GLU A 262 -13.98 -36.57 -12.03
C GLU A 262 -13.30 -35.78 -13.17
N GLY A 263 -12.92 -36.51 -14.24
CA GLY A 263 -12.35 -35.91 -15.45
C GLY A 263 -10.84 -35.79 -15.46
N ASN A 264 -10.17 -36.15 -14.37
CA ASN A 264 -8.71 -36.18 -14.28
C ASN A 264 -8.14 -37.37 -15.06
N LYS A 265 -7.18 -37.15 -15.95
CA LYS A 265 -6.49 -38.16 -16.77
C LYS A 265 -4.98 -38.13 -16.56
N PHE A 266 -4.39 -36.94 -16.36
CA PHE A 266 -2.95 -36.73 -16.21
C PHE A 266 -2.47 -37.07 -14.79
N PHE A 267 -3.18 -36.59 -13.78
CA PHE A 267 -2.89 -36.92 -12.38
C PHE A 267 -3.84 -38.02 -11.89
N SER A 268 -3.37 -38.93 -11.06
CA SER A 268 -4.23 -39.91 -10.43
C SER A 268 -5.19 -39.29 -9.41
N THR A 269 -6.34 -39.90 -9.21
CA THR A 269 -7.32 -39.41 -8.22
C THR A 269 -6.72 -39.39 -6.80
N GLU A 270 -5.90 -40.38 -6.45
CA GLU A 270 -5.22 -40.48 -5.16
C GLU A 270 -4.22 -39.36 -4.93
N GLU A 271 -3.52 -38.95 -5.99
CA GLU A 271 -2.55 -37.85 -5.92
C GLU A 271 -3.27 -36.52 -5.69
N LEU A 272 -4.35 -36.25 -6.41
CA LEU A 272 -5.16 -35.04 -6.26
C LEU A 272 -5.89 -35.02 -4.92
N GLN A 273 -6.43 -36.16 -4.44
CA GLN A 273 -7.08 -36.25 -3.13
C GLN A 273 -6.14 -35.88 -1.97
N LYS A 274 -4.86 -36.24 -2.04
CA LYS A 274 -3.86 -35.83 -1.03
C LYS A 274 -3.71 -34.30 -0.90
N ARG A 275 -4.08 -33.55 -1.94
CA ARG A 275 -4.01 -32.09 -1.96
C ARG A 275 -5.30 -31.46 -1.41
N ILE A 276 -6.42 -32.18 -1.46
CA ILE A 276 -7.69 -31.71 -0.93
C ILE A 276 -7.68 -31.78 0.60
N LYS A 277 -7.76 -30.61 1.24
CA LYS A 277 -7.77 -30.50 2.71
C LYS A 277 -9.16 -30.59 3.31
N ILE A 278 -10.19 -30.62 2.47
CA ILE A 278 -11.58 -30.75 2.89
C ILE A 278 -11.82 -32.20 3.34
N LYS A 279 -12.37 -32.37 4.54
CA LYS A 279 -12.72 -33.69 5.10
C LYS A 279 -14.22 -33.77 5.33
N GLU A 280 -14.80 -34.94 5.05
CA GLU A 280 -16.19 -35.25 5.35
C GLU A 280 -16.52 -34.99 6.83
N GLY A 281 -17.71 -34.45 7.11
CA GLY A 281 -18.18 -34.12 8.47
C GLY A 281 -17.61 -32.82 9.03
N THR A 282 -16.66 -32.14 8.36
CA THR A 282 -16.20 -30.82 8.81
C THR A 282 -17.17 -29.72 8.38
N ILE A 283 -17.15 -28.59 9.10
CA ILE A 283 -18.04 -27.47 8.81
C ILE A 283 -17.81 -26.96 7.38
N TYR A 284 -18.90 -26.76 6.63
CA TYR A 284 -18.87 -26.22 5.29
C TYR A 284 -18.22 -24.83 5.25
N SER A 285 -17.36 -24.60 4.28
CA SER A 285 -16.68 -23.32 4.05
C SER A 285 -16.42 -23.09 2.58
N GLN A 286 -17.05 -22.10 1.97
CA GLN A 286 -16.80 -21.73 0.58
C GLN A 286 -15.33 -21.40 0.33
N LYS A 287 -14.68 -20.73 1.27
CA LYS A 287 -13.25 -20.46 1.17
C LYS A 287 -12.41 -21.72 1.03
N SER A 288 -12.81 -22.82 1.66
CA SER A 288 -12.09 -24.10 1.52
C SER A 288 -12.30 -24.70 0.15
N VAL A 289 -13.50 -24.56 -0.42
CA VAL A 289 -13.82 -24.98 -1.80
C VAL A 289 -12.98 -24.18 -2.79
N ASP A 290 -13.03 -22.83 -2.70
CA ASP A 290 -12.31 -21.92 -3.59
C ASP A 290 -10.79 -22.19 -3.53
N LYS A 291 -10.25 -22.38 -2.32
CA LYS A 291 -8.84 -22.71 -2.12
C LYS A 291 -8.47 -24.05 -2.74
N THR A 292 -9.35 -25.06 -2.66
CA THR A 292 -9.12 -26.36 -3.31
C THR A 292 -9.09 -26.21 -4.82
N VAL A 293 -10.03 -25.45 -5.42
CA VAL A 293 -10.02 -25.15 -6.85
C VAL A 293 -8.72 -24.45 -7.24
N GLU A 294 -8.28 -23.46 -6.47
CA GLU A 294 -7.03 -22.73 -6.71
C GLU A 294 -5.82 -23.67 -6.63
N GLU A 295 -5.71 -24.51 -5.61
CA GLU A 295 -4.61 -25.47 -5.44
C GLU A 295 -4.58 -26.49 -6.60
N LEU A 296 -5.71 -27.05 -6.98
CA LEU A 296 -5.80 -27.98 -8.11
C LEU A 296 -5.46 -27.28 -9.44
N THR A 297 -6.01 -26.08 -9.68
CA THR A 297 -5.70 -25.28 -10.89
C THR A 297 -4.21 -24.94 -10.97
N SER A 298 -3.58 -24.66 -9.83
CA SER A 298 -2.14 -24.38 -9.79
C SER A 298 -1.32 -25.60 -10.21
N ILE A 299 -1.61 -26.77 -9.67
CA ILE A 299 -0.88 -28.02 -9.97
C ILE A 299 -0.95 -28.34 -11.47
N TYR A 300 -2.14 -28.28 -12.04
CA TYR A 300 -2.32 -28.48 -13.49
C TYR A 300 -1.62 -27.37 -14.30
N GLY A 301 -1.79 -26.11 -13.89
CA GLY A 301 -1.13 -24.97 -14.53
C GLY A 301 0.40 -25.07 -14.50
N ASP A 302 0.97 -25.62 -13.44
CA ASP A 302 2.43 -25.82 -13.32
C ASP A 302 2.92 -27.03 -14.12
N SER A 303 2.00 -27.89 -14.54
CA SER A 303 2.26 -29.07 -15.37
C SER A 303 2.00 -28.86 -16.86
N GLY A 304 1.67 -27.65 -17.28
CA GLY A 304 1.48 -27.29 -18.69
C GLY A 304 0.04 -27.08 -19.14
N PHE A 305 -0.94 -27.23 -18.27
CA PHE A 305 -2.35 -27.13 -18.63
C PHE A 305 -2.86 -25.69 -18.46
N LEU A 306 -2.56 -24.85 -19.44
CA LEU A 306 -2.95 -23.42 -19.43
C LEU A 306 -4.48 -23.23 -19.37
N TYR A 307 -5.24 -24.08 -20.04
CA TYR A 307 -6.69 -23.98 -20.18
C TYR A 307 -7.46 -24.96 -19.29
N VAL A 308 -6.82 -25.44 -18.21
CA VAL A 308 -7.53 -26.30 -17.25
C VAL A 308 -8.71 -25.54 -16.63
N ASN A 309 -9.85 -26.19 -16.60
CA ASN A 309 -11.04 -25.68 -15.93
C ASN A 309 -11.51 -26.68 -14.88
N ILE A 310 -11.64 -26.20 -13.65
CA ILE A 310 -12.08 -27.00 -12.50
C ILE A 310 -13.32 -26.37 -11.91
N THR A 311 -14.43 -27.08 -12.08
CA THR A 311 -15.73 -26.60 -11.62
C THR A 311 -16.19 -27.42 -10.43
N PRO A 312 -16.34 -26.77 -9.25
CA PRO A 312 -16.90 -27.45 -8.08
C PRO A 312 -18.41 -27.52 -8.22
N PHE A 313 -18.95 -28.72 -8.23
CA PHE A 313 -20.38 -28.99 -8.14
C PHE A 313 -20.73 -29.30 -6.69
N GLN A 314 -21.76 -28.63 -6.17
CA GLN A 314 -22.19 -28.71 -4.78
C GLN A 314 -23.64 -29.23 -4.77
N GLU A 315 -23.86 -30.35 -4.13
CA GLU A 315 -25.18 -30.95 -4.01
C GLU A 315 -25.54 -31.10 -2.52
N ALA A 316 -26.65 -30.51 -2.13
CA ALA A 316 -27.19 -30.70 -0.79
C ALA A 316 -27.80 -32.11 -0.69
N VAL A 317 -27.15 -32.95 0.10
CA VAL A 317 -27.58 -34.34 0.36
C VAL A 317 -27.99 -34.42 1.81
N ARG A 318 -29.25 -34.83 2.12
CA ARG A 318 -29.83 -34.84 3.46
C ARG A 318 -29.93 -33.44 4.07
N ASP A 319 -30.51 -33.33 5.25
CA ASP A 319 -30.90 -32.03 5.85
C ASP A 319 -29.76 -31.04 6.19
N SER A 320 -28.47 -31.43 6.11
CA SER A 320 -27.36 -30.55 6.54
C SER A 320 -26.00 -30.95 5.98
N SER A 321 -25.93 -31.72 4.89
CA SER A 321 -24.70 -32.16 4.24
C SER A 321 -24.62 -31.68 2.80
N ILE A 322 -23.44 -31.20 2.39
CA ILE A 322 -23.15 -30.79 1.02
C ILE A 322 -22.05 -31.67 0.47
N ASP A 323 -22.40 -32.51 -0.50
CA ASP A 323 -21.44 -33.28 -1.28
C ASP A 323 -20.72 -32.38 -2.29
N LEU A 324 -19.44 -32.60 -2.47
CA LEU A 324 -18.61 -31.86 -3.41
C LEU A 324 -18.07 -32.78 -4.49
N LYS A 325 -18.26 -32.36 -5.74
CA LYS A 325 -17.65 -33.01 -6.88
C LYS A 325 -16.87 -32.00 -7.70
N PHE A 326 -15.57 -32.22 -7.84
CA PHE A 326 -14.71 -31.39 -8.68
C PHE A 326 -14.64 -31.99 -10.08
N TYR A 327 -15.29 -31.34 -11.03
CA TYR A 327 -15.18 -31.69 -12.45
C TYR A 327 -13.95 -31.00 -13.04
N ILE A 328 -13.01 -31.82 -13.56
CA ILE A 328 -11.77 -31.34 -14.14
C ILE A 328 -11.82 -31.50 -15.65
N PHE A 329 -11.74 -30.40 -16.36
CA PHE A 329 -11.46 -30.38 -17.79
C PHE A 329 -10.02 -29.97 -18.01
N GLU A 330 -9.12 -30.94 -18.26
CA GLU A 330 -7.67 -30.70 -18.32
C GLU A 330 -7.26 -29.87 -19.54
N GLY A 331 -7.90 -30.09 -20.70
CA GLY A 331 -7.47 -29.51 -21.95
C GLY A 331 -6.19 -30.15 -22.50
N LEU A 332 -5.48 -29.42 -23.33
CA LEU A 332 -4.18 -29.84 -23.89
C LEU A 332 -3.03 -29.31 -23.05
N ARG A 333 -1.94 -30.07 -23.04
CA ARG A 333 -0.70 -29.65 -22.42
C ARG A 333 0.06 -28.71 -23.37
N ILE A 334 0.27 -27.47 -22.95
CA ILE A 334 0.73 -26.37 -23.79
C ILE A 334 2.23 -26.14 -23.58
N LYS A 335 2.97 -25.99 -24.67
CA LYS A 335 4.35 -25.49 -24.67
C LYS A 335 4.43 -24.03 -25.12
N ILE A 336 5.39 -23.32 -24.58
CA ILE A 336 5.69 -21.95 -24.98
C ILE A 336 6.49 -22.00 -26.28
N ARG A 337 5.97 -21.41 -27.36
CA ARG A 337 6.67 -21.35 -28.66
C ARG A 337 7.67 -20.21 -28.67
N LYS A 338 7.24 -19.02 -28.34
CA LYS A 338 8.08 -17.81 -28.25
C LYS A 338 7.61 -16.86 -27.15
N ILE A 339 8.50 -15.93 -26.79
CA ILE A 339 8.22 -14.89 -25.83
C ILE A 339 8.56 -13.55 -26.48
N ASP A 340 7.55 -12.72 -26.70
CA ASP A 340 7.67 -11.37 -27.21
C ASP A 340 7.58 -10.38 -26.03
N ILE A 341 8.36 -9.31 -26.10
CA ILE A 341 8.33 -8.20 -25.14
C ILE A 341 7.96 -6.94 -25.93
N VAL A 342 6.97 -6.19 -25.45
CA VAL A 342 6.49 -4.98 -26.13
C VAL A 342 6.26 -3.86 -25.13
N GLY A 343 6.47 -2.61 -25.57
CA GLY A 343 6.29 -1.42 -24.74
C GLY A 343 7.56 -0.93 -24.02
N ASN A 344 8.68 -1.65 -24.18
CA ASN A 344 9.98 -1.26 -23.67
C ASN A 344 10.68 -0.33 -24.68
N THR A 345 10.53 0.97 -24.51
CA THR A 345 11.12 1.99 -25.39
C THR A 345 12.51 2.46 -24.94
N LYS A 346 12.78 2.36 -23.63
CA LYS A 346 14.05 2.75 -23.00
C LYS A 346 14.83 1.56 -22.47
N THR A 347 14.14 0.61 -21.83
CA THR A 347 14.75 -0.58 -21.25
C THR A 347 15.08 -1.58 -22.34
N HIS A 348 16.32 -2.05 -22.38
CA HIS A 348 16.75 -3.06 -23.34
C HIS A 348 15.99 -4.38 -23.13
N ASP A 349 15.66 -5.08 -24.20
CA ASP A 349 14.95 -6.37 -24.18
C ASP A 349 15.64 -7.40 -23.29
N GLU A 350 16.98 -7.45 -23.34
CA GLU A 350 17.79 -8.35 -22.52
C GLU A 350 17.57 -8.15 -21.02
N VAL A 351 17.35 -6.91 -20.57
CA VAL A 351 17.14 -6.57 -19.15
C VAL A 351 15.83 -7.16 -18.63
N ILE A 352 14.81 -7.19 -19.48
CA ILE A 352 13.51 -7.80 -19.15
C ILE A 352 13.62 -9.32 -19.24
N ARG A 353 14.18 -9.82 -20.33
CA ARG A 353 14.27 -11.26 -20.63
C ARG A 353 15.06 -12.04 -19.58
N ARG A 354 16.13 -11.46 -19.04
CA ARG A 354 16.95 -12.11 -18.00
C ARG A 354 16.25 -12.30 -16.64
N GLU A 355 15.16 -11.57 -16.42
CA GLU A 355 14.34 -11.72 -15.20
C GLU A 355 13.21 -12.75 -15.36
N LEU A 356 12.99 -13.27 -16.57
CA LEU A 356 11.97 -14.27 -16.80
C LEU A 356 12.45 -15.67 -16.35
N ASP A 357 11.54 -16.42 -15.71
CA ASP A 357 11.74 -17.82 -15.37
C ASP A 357 11.06 -18.78 -16.39
N VAL A 358 10.41 -18.22 -17.42
CA VAL A 358 9.77 -18.95 -18.52
C VAL A 358 10.64 -18.88 -19.75
N PHE A 359 10.77 -20.00 -20.51
CA PHE A 359 11.62 -20.07 -21.70
C PHE A 359 10.89 -20.74 -22.86
N PRO A 360 11.20 -20.33 -24.12
CA PRO A 360 10.69 -21.03 -25.31
C PRO A 360 11.06 -22.52 -25.31
N GLY A 361 10.13 -23.38 -25.72
CA GLY A 361 10.29 -24.83 -25.76
C GLY A 361 9.90 -25.55 -24.47
N GLU A 362 9.80 -24.85 -23.33
CA GLU A 362 9.31 -25.42 -22.08
C GLU A 362 7.79 -25.57 -22.07
N TYR A 363 7.29 -26.47 -21.23
CA TYR A 363 5.87 -26.50 -20.93
C TYR A 363 5.49 -25.26 -20.11
N PHE A 364 4.29 -24.75 -20.34
CA PHE A 364 3.74 -23.67 -19.54
C PHE A 364 3.79 -24.02 -18.03
N SER A 365 4.13 -23.04 -17.21
CA SER A 365 4.04 -23.11 -15.75
C SER A 365 3.49 -21.81 -15.22
N ARG A 366 2.37 -21.91 -14.52
CA ARG A 366 1.71 -20.76 -13.89
C ARG A 366 2.59 -20.11 -12.83
N GLU A 367 3.26 -20.91 -12.00
CA GLU A 367 4.16 -20.44 -10.96
C GLU A 367 5.32 -19.62 -11.55
N LYS A 368 6.01 -20.18 -12.57
CA LYS A 368 7.11 -19.49 -13.27
C LYS A 368 6.65 -18.20 -13.92
N LEU A 369 5.44 -18.18 -14.51
CA LEU A 369 4.88 -16.98 -15.14
C LEU A 369 4.58 -15.89 -14.13
N ILE A 370 3.87 -16.23 -13.05
CA ILE A 370 3.55 -15.29 -11.96
C ILE A 370 4.84 -14.76 -11.33
N LYS A 371 5.84 -15.63 -11.15
CA LYS A 371 7.14 -15.21 -10.64
C LYS A 371 7.83 -14.23 -11.58
N SER A 372 7.87 -14.53 -12.89
CA SER A 372 8.42 -13.64 -13.91
C SER A 372 7.73 -12.26 -13.91
N GLN A 373 6.40 -12.24 -13.88
CA GLN A 373 5.63 -11.00 -13.83
C GLN A 373 5.92 -10.19 -12.55
N ARG A 374 5.98 -10.87 -11.41
CA ARG A 374 6.31 -10.27 -10.12
C ARG A 374 7.74 -9.71 -10.09
N ASP A 375 8.70 -10.47 -10.60
CA ASP A 375 10.11 -10.07 -10.60
C ASP A 375 10.31 -8.85 -11.51
N LEU A 376 9.64 -8.78 -12.65
CA LEU A 376 9.60 -7.58 -13.50
C LEU A 376 8.96 -6.38 -12.78
N TYR A 377 7.87 -6.59 -12.05
CA TYR A 377 7.23 -5.53 -11.27
C TYR A 377 8.15 -5.00 -10.17
N TYR A 378 8.90 -5.88 -9.49
CA TYR A 378 9.83 -5.51 -8.43
C TYR A 378 11.08 -4.77 -8.92
N MET A 379 11.42 -4.86 -10.21
CA MET A 379 12.46 -3.99 -10.79
C MET A 379 12.12 -2.50 -10.63
N ASN A 380 10.84 -2.20 -10.48
CA ASN A 380 10.34 -0.82 -10.35
C ASN A 380 10.62 0.07 -11.58
N PHE A 381 10.82 -0.55 -12.76
CA PHE A 381 11.01 0.15 -14.05
C PHE A 381 9.68 0.34 -14.78
N PHE A 382 8.67 -0.43 -14.40
CA PHE A 382 7.38 -0.50 -15.06
C PHE A 382 6.26 -0.07 -14.12
N GLU A 383 5.30 0.68 -14.66
CA GLU A 383 4.03 1.00 -14.00
C GLU A 383 3.08 -0.18 -14.05
N ASN A 384 3.08 -0.89 -15.20
CA ASN A 384 2.27 -2.08 -15.41
C ASN A 384 3.05 -3.15 -16.18
N VAL A 385 2.77 -4.42 -15.87
CA VAL A 385 3.29 -5.60 -16.56
C VAL A 385 2.13 -6.54 -16.80
N GLU A 386 1.67 -6.63 -18.05
CA GLU A 386 0.61 -7.54 -18.48
C GLU A 386 1.21 -8.71 -19.25
N VAL A 387 0.65 -9.90 -19.07
CA VAL A 387 1.04 -11.07 -19.85
C VAL A 387 -0.17 -11.54 -20.65
N ASN A 388 -0.02 -11.52 -21.97
CA ASN A 388 -1.04 -11.94 -22.91
C ASN A 388 -0.63 -13.26 -23.56
N PHE A 389 -1.63 -14.09 -23.84
CA PHE A 389 -1.49 -15.37 -24.50
C PHE A 389 -2.03 -15.26 -25.92
N THR A 390 -1.19 -15.55 -26.91
CA THR A 390 -1.59 -15.58 -28.31
C THR A 390 -1.61 -17.02 -28.78
N PRO A 391 -2.80 -17.59 -29.08
CA PRO A 391 -2.90 -18.91 -29.63
C PRO A 391 -2.17 -19.04 -30.96
N THR A 392 -1.61 -20.20 -31.23
CA THR A 392 -0.96 -20.50 -32.50
C THR A 392 -1.84 -21.42 -33.36
N LYS A 393 -1.43 -21.71 -34.60
CA LYS A 393 -2.12 -22.69 -35.42
C LYS A 393 -2.09 -24.09 -34.81
N ASP A 394 -1.02 -24.40 -34.08
CA ASP A 394 -0.88 -25.66 -33.35
C ASP A 394 -1.51 -25.51 -31.98
N SER A 395 -2.53 -26.31 -31.70
CA SER A 395 -3.35 -26.22 -30.49
C SER A 395 -2.59 -26.48 -29.17
N ASN A 396 -1.37 -27.07 -29.24
CA ASN A 396 -0.50 -27.37 -28.10
C ASN A 396 0.64 -26.35 -27.92
N LEU A 397 0.63 -25.24 -28.68
CA LEU A 397 1.64 -24.18 -28.60
C LEU A 397 0.97 -22.84 -28.28
N VAL A 398 1.67 -22.00 -27.52
CA VAL A 398 1.25 -20.62 -27.20
C VAL A 398 2.42 -19.67 -27.32
N ASP A 399 2.14 -18.46 -27.80
CA ASP A 399 3.08 -17.33 -27.72
C ASP A 399 2.74 -16.50 -26.49
N LEU A 400 3.75 -16.15 -25.72
CA LEU A 400 3.61 -15.23 -24.60
C LEU A 400 4.03 -13.82 -25.04
N VAL A 401 3.22 -12.82 -24.71
CA VAL A 401 3.53 -11.42 -24.94
C VAL A 401 3.56 -10.69 -23.60
N PHE A 402 4.75 -10.31 -23.17
CA PHE A 402 4.93 -9.45 -22.01
C PHE A 402 4.80 -8.00 -22.47
N LYS A 403 3.67 -7.38 -22.15
CA LYS A 403 3.40 -5.98 -22.43
C LYS A 403 3.75 -5.16 -21.20
N VAL A 404 4.78 -4.32 -21.32
CA VAL A 404 5.25 -3.47 -20.23
C VAL A 404 4.91 -2.00 -20.51
N SER A 405 4.59 -1.24 -19.47
CA SER A 405 4.44 0.20 -19.51
C SER A 405 5.54 0.82 -18.68
N GLU A 406 6.51 1.47 -19.32
CA GLU A 406 7.65 2.05 -18.63
C GLU A 406 7.28 3.32 -17.86
N LYS A 407 7.91 3.51 -16.71
CA LYS A 407 7.84 4.76 -15.94
C LYS A 407 9.20 5.42 -15.83
N TYR A 408 9.22 6.64 -15.35
CA TYR A 408 10.47 7.30 -14.98
C TYR A 408 11.11 6.55 -13.80
N THR A 409 12.35 6.09 -14.01
CA THR A 409 13.09 5.30 -13.02
C THR A 409 13.99 6.15 -12.13
N GLY A 410 14.38 7.35 -12.60
CA GLY A 410 15.20 8.26 -11.81
C GLY A 410 14.47 8.77 -10.58
N ASN A 411 15.11 8.65 -9.42
CA ASN A 411 14.61 9.13 -8.15
C ASN A 411 15.49 10.26 -7.63
N VAL A 412 14.87 11.35 -7.19
CA VAL A 412 15.52 12.41 -6.44
C VAL A 412 14.99 12.36 -5.02
N GLY A 413 15.86 12.11 -4.07
CA GLY A 413 15.56 12.06 -2.65
C GLY A 413 16.08 13.31 -1.95
N LEU A 414 15.22 13.93 -1.16
CA LEU A 414 15.57 14.98 -0.21
C LEU A 414 15.05 14.54 1.15
N GLY A 415 15.86 14.64 2.18
CA GLY A 415 15.42 14.25 3.51
C GLY A 415 16.36 14.77 4.60
N ALA A 416 15.98 14.46 5.83
CA ALA A 416 16.79 14.72 7.00
C ALA A 416 16.98 13.42 7.80
N THR A 417 18.14 13.26 8.41
CA THR A 417 18.46 12.20 9.35
C THR A 417 18.85 12.79 10.68
N TYR A 418 18.53 12.11 11.76
CA TYR A 418 18.94 12.50 13.10
C TYR A 418 19.31 11.27 13.91
N SER A 419 20.45 11.32 14.54
CA SER A 419 20.84 10.43 15.63
C SER A 419 21.56 11.23 16.71
N GLN A 420 21.63 10.71 17.93
CA GLN A 420 22.37 11.37 19.01
C GLN A 420 23.86 11.52 18.68
N LEU A 421 24.42 10.55 17.96
CA LEU A 421 25.82 10.54 17.55
C LEU A 421 26.09 11.52 16.41
N ASP A 422 25.35 11.41 15.29
CA ASP A 422 25.61 12.18 14.07
C ASP A 422 24.98 13.57 14.09
N GLY A 423 24.03 13.84 15.01
CA GLY A 423 23.24 15.06 15.02
C GLY A 423 22.24 15.09 13.85
N LEU A 424 21.74 16.30 13.57
CA LEU A 424 20.88 16.54 12.42
C LEU A 424 21.73 16.70 11.16
N SER A 425 21.40 15.94 10.13
CA SER A 425 21.94 16.10 8.78
C SER A 425 20.83 16.06 7.72
N PHE A 426 21.10 16.71 6.59
CA PHE A 426 20.24 16.72 5.43
C PHE A 426 20.92 15.97 4.30
N TYR A 427 20.17 15.19 3.55
CA TYR A 427 20.70 14.50 2.40
C TYR A 427 19.98 14.89 1.12
N PHE A 428 20.75 14.90 0.05
CA PHE A 428 20.30 14.97 -1.32
C PHE A 428 20.84 13.75 -2.06
N GLN A 429 19.95 12.98 -2.67
CA GLN A 429 20.30 11.77 -3.40
C GLN A 429 19.69 11.81 -4.79
N ILE A 430 20.48 11.47 -5.79
CA ILE A 430 20.01 11.17 -7.14
C ILE A 430 20.34 9.70 -7.41
N GLN A 431 19.32 8.92 -7.69
CA GLN A 431 19.48 7.51 -8.03
C GLN A 431 18.82 7.22 -9.36
N GLN A 432 19.58 6.64 -10.29
CA GLN A 432 19.11 6.16 -11.59
C GLN A 432 19.28 4.65 -11.66
N PRO A 433 18.22 3.85 -11.38
CA PRO A 433 18.32 2.39 -11.30
C PRO A 433 18.23 1.67 -12.66
N ASN A 434 17.99 2.37 -13.75
CA ASN A 434 18.01 1.83 -15.11
C ASN A 434 18.83 2.75 -16.02
N PHE A 435 20.11 2.92 -15.65
CA PHE A 435 21.00 3.80 -16.40
C PHE A 435 21.19 3.27 -17.81
N ARG A 436 20.99 4.14 -18.80
CA ARG A 436 21.04 3.80 -20.25
C ARG A 436 20.11 2.66 -20.68
N GLY A 437 19.08 2.33 -19.87
CA GLY A 437 18.18 1.21 -20.19
C GLY A 437 18.76 -0.19 -19.97
N LYS A 438 19.96 -0.31 -19.38
CA LYS A 438 20.67 -1.58 -19.17
C LYS A 438 20.41 -2.22 -17.79
N GLY A 439 19.60 -1.56 -16.95
CA GLY A 439 19.37 -2.02 -15.58
C GLY A 439 20.53 -1.72 -14.63
N GLU A 440 21.54 -0.97 -15.08
CA GLU A 440 22.66 -0.49 -14.28
C GLU A 440 22.17 0.58 -13.30
N ILE A 441 22.79 0.67 -12.12
CA ILE A 441 22.40 1.61 -11.08
C ILE A 441 23.52 2.65 -10.89
N VAL A 442 23.19 3.92 -11.06
CA VAL A 442 24.05 5.05 -10.70
C VAL A 442 23.41 5.75 -9.51
N ASN A 443 24.20 5.99 -8.47
CA ASN A 443 23.75 6.71 -7.30
C ASN A 443 24.75 7.83 -6.95
N PHE A 444 24.21 9.01 -6.68
CA PHE A 444 24.93 10.16 -6.19
C PHE A 444 24.27 10.61 -4.89
N LEU A 445 25.07 10.73 -3.82
CA LEU A 445 24.60 11.09 -2.49
C LEU A 445 25.47 12.23 -1.95
N ILE A 446 24.81 13.27 -1.48
CA ILE A 446 25.38 14.30 -0.62
C ILE A 446 24.62 14.28 0.71
N GLU A 447 25.33 14.12 1.80
CA GLU A 447 24.78 14.30 3.14
C GLU A 447 25.60 15.38 3.86
N TYR A 448 24.91 16.39 4.38
CA TYR A 448 25.54 17.51 5.05
C TYR A 448 24.81 17.84 6.34
N GLY A 449 25.53 17.81 7.43
CA GLY A 449 25.02 18.11 8.77
C GLY A 449 26.06 18.78 9.66
N PHE A 450 25.66 19.05 10.88
CA PHE A 450 26.55 19.66 11.85
C PHE A 450 27.77 18.78 12.20
N LYS A 451 27.57 17.47 12.27
CA LYS A 451 28.61 16.51 12.66
C LYS A 451 29.01 15.56 11.53
N LYS A 452 28.29 15.56 10.38
CA LYS A 452 28.52 14.61 9.31
C LYS A 452 28.52 15.29 7.95
N ARG A 453 29.51 14.94 7.12
CA ARG A 453 29.59 15.35 5.71
C ARG A 453 29.95 14.11 4.90
N ASN A 454 29.13 13.77 3.92
CA ASN A 454 29.34 12.60 3.08
C ASN A 454 29.05 12.96 1.63
N PHE A 455 30.01 12.70 0.75
CA PHE A 455 29.88 12.77 -0.70
C PHE A 455 30.15 11.37 -1.23
N GLN A 456 29.25 10.84 -2.00
CA GLN A 456 29.41 9.50 -2.57
C GLN A 456 28.85 9.45 -3.99
N ILE A 457 29.59 8.84 -4.90
CA ILE A 457 29.14 8.39 -6.21
C ILE A 457 29.37 6.90 -6.32
N SER A 458 28.38 6.18 -6.81
CA SER A 458 28.50 4.73 -7.00
C SER A 458 27.83 4.27 -8.28
N PHE A 459 28.39 3.22 -8.84
CA PHE A 459 27.88 2.47 -9.98
C PHE A 459 27.74 1.01 -9.59
N THR A 460 26.64 0.38 -10.01
CA THR A 460 26.42 -1.05 -9.79
C THR A 460 25.80 -1.68 -11.02
N GLU A 461 26.43 -2.76 -11.52
CA GLU A 461 25.89 -3.69 -12.48
C GLU A 461 25.29 -4.89 -11.74
N PRO A 462 23.94 -5.07 -11.73
CA PRO A 462 23.30 -6.16 -10.97
C PRO A 462 23.35 -7.51 -11.68
N TRP A 463 23.74 -7.56 -12.98
CA TRP A 463 23.78 -8.75 -13.81
C TRP A 463 25.13 -8.93 -14.50
N LEU A 464 26.19 -9.03 -13.72
CA LEU A 464 27.55 -9.19 -14.25
C LEU A 464 27.66 -10.43 -15.15
N PHE A 465 28.11 -10.24 -16.39
CA PHE A 465 28.23 -11.30 -17.39
C PHE A 465 26.94 -12.10 -17.63
N GLY A 466 25.77 -11.44 -17.57
CA GLY A 466 24.47 -12.08 -17.78
C GLY A 466 24.03 -13.07 -16.69
N LYS A 467 24.66 -13.02 -15.52
CA LYS A 467 24.32 -13.85 -14.35
C LYS A 467 23.81 -12.99 -13.21
N LYS A 468 22.95 -13.52 -12.33
CA LYS A 468 22.46 -12.82 -11.11
C LYS A 468 23.59 -12.60 -10.09
N GLN A 469 24.60 -11.85 -10.50
CA GLN A 469 25.79 -11.47 -9.75
C GLN A 469 25.98 -9.98 -9.92
N GLN A 470 26.16 -9.26 -8.83
CA GLN A 470 26.38 -7.82 -8.93
C GLN A 470 27.87 -7.47 -8.81
N ALA A 471 28.29 -6.47 -9.55
CA ALA A 471 29.57 -5.82 -9.32
C ALA A 471 29.35 -4.30 -9.29
N GLY A 472 30.14 -3.63 -8.49
CA GLY A 472 30.02 -2.17 -8.38
C GLY A 472 31.33 -1.53 -7.97
N PHE A 473 31.36 -0.22 -8.12
CA PHE A 473 32.41 0.60 -7.53
C PHE A 473 31.78 1.85 -6.92
N SER A 474 32.44 2.40 -5.91
CA SER A 474 32.08 3.70 -5.35
C SER A 474 33.29 4.51 -4.98
N LEU A 475 33.15 5.84 -5.08
CA LEU A 475 34.08 6.83 -4.58
C LEU A 475 33.36 7.68 -3.54
N TYR A 476 34.04 7.99 -2.45
CA TYR A 476 33.45 8.74 -1.36
C TYR A 476 34.45 9.62 -0.63
N SER A 477 33.89 10.66 0.02
CA SER A 477 34.56 11.52 0.99
C SER A 477 33.63 11.66 2.19
N LEU A 478 34.02 11.12 3.32
CA LEU A 478 33.23 11.10 4.56
C LEU A 478 33.99 11.83 5.66
N THR A 479 33.32 12.76 6.35
CA THR A 479 33.81 13.34 7.60
C THR A 479 32.75 13.19 8.66
N THR A 480 33.11 12.62 9.81
CA THR A 480 32.23 12.47 10.97
C THR A 480 32.93 13.10 12.21
N GLN A 481 32.24 14.05 12.82
CA GLN A 481 32.69 14.70 14.04
C GLN A 481 32.04 14.03 15.25
N TYR A 482 32.82 13.30 15.99
CA TYR A 482 32.44 12.79 17.30
C TYR A 482 32.64 13.87 18.37
N PRO A 483 32.06 13.71 19.57
CA PRO A 483 32.23 14.72 20.63
C PRO A 483 33.69 15.01 20.99
N GLN A 484 34.57 14.04 20.83
CA GLN A 484 35.96 14.11 21.31
C GLN A 484 37.01 14.08 20.20
N TYR A 485 36.62 13.84 18.93
CA TYR A 485 37.51 13.79 17.77
C TYR A 485 36.76 13.85 16.46
N THR A 486 37.48 14.12 15.39
CA THR A 486 36.91 14.08 14.03
C THR A 486 37.64 13.01 13.18
N VAL A 487 36.89 12.24 12.43
CA VAL A 487 37.43 11.26 11.47
C VAL A 487 37.08 11.69 10.07
N ALA A 488 38.07 11.80 9.19
CA ALA A 488 37.86 12.00 7.76
C ALA A 488 38.38 10.79 7.00
N LYS A 489 37.58 10.29 6.05
CA LYS A 489 37.87 9.16 5.18
C LYS A 489 37.65 9.56 3.74
N ASN A 490 38.64 9.38 2.87
CA ASN A 490 38.55 9.59 1.43
C ASN A 490 39.00 8.35 0.71
N GLY A 491 38.17 7.76 -0.12
CA GLY A 491 38.54 6.53 -0.76
C GLY A 491 37.53 6.03 -1.77
N GLY A 492 37.72 4.78 -2.12
CA GLY A 492 36.80 4.08 -3.02
C GLY A 492 36.83 2.59 -2.75
N ASN A 493 35.86 1.91 -3.31
CA ASN A 493 35.79 0.47 -3.24
C ASN A 493 35.32 -0.17 -4.54
N ILE A 494 35.67 -1.41 -4.72
CA ILE A 494 35.12 -2.30 -5.75
C ILE A 494 34.43 -3.44 -4.99
N SER A 495 33.21 -3.75 -5.42
CA SER A 495 32.38 -4.73 -4.76
C SER A 495 31.89 -5.82 -5.70
N TYR A 496 31.69 -7.00 -5.17
CA TYR A 496 31.09 -8.14 -5.84
C TYR A 496 30.07 -8.80 -4.90
N GLY A 497 28.91 -9.15 -5.43
CA GLY A 497 27.86 -9.83 -4.68
C GLY A 497 27.18 -10.92 -5.48
N LYS A 498 26.79 -12.01 -4.80
CA LYS A 498 26.09 -13.14 -5.42
C LYS A 498 25.03 -13.69 -4.49
N ARG A 499 23.88 -14.06 -5.07
CA ARG A 499 22.85 -14.84 -4.38
C ARG A 499 23.21 -16.33 -4.48
N LEU A 500 23.21 -17.04 -3.35
CA LEU A 500 23.70 -18.42 -3.27
C LEU A 500 22.60 -19.47 -3.36
N SER A 501 21.32 -19.09 -3.12
CA SER A 501 20.19 -20.02 -3.11
C SER A 501 19.11 -19.62 -4.13
N LYS A 502 18.33 -20.61 -4.58
CA LYS A 502 17.18 -20.38 -5.46
C LYS A 502 16.13 -19.46 -4.83
N ASN A 503 16.04 -19.42 -3.50
CA ASN A 503 15.08 -18.61 -2.76
C ASN A 503 15.59 -17.21 -2.44
N ASP A 504 16.80 -16.86 -2.93
CA ASP A 504 17.45 -15.57 -2.72
C ASP A 504 17.68 -15.14 -1.25
N TYR A 505 17.53 -16.07 -0.31
CA TYR A 505 17.71 -15.80 1.12
C TYR A 505 19.19 -15.67 1.50
N TRP A 506 20.05 -16.49 0.90
CA TRP A 506 21.49 -16.44 1.15
C TRP A 506 22.19 -15.55 0.15
N ARG A 507 23.03 -14.64 0.66
CA ARG A 507 23.81 -13.70 -0.16
C ARG A 507 25.24 -13.67 0.36
N ILE A 508 26.19 -13.64 -0.56
CA ILE A 508 27.59 -13.32 -0.27
C ILE A 508 27.92 -11.98 -0.92
N PHE A 509 28.64 -11.15 -0.21
CA PHE A 509 29.12 -9.86 -0.68
C PHE A 509 30.57 -9.71 -0.27
N THR A 510 31.43 -9.31 -1.22
CA THR A 510 32.86 -9.06 -1.00
C THR A 510 33.20 -7.67 -1.54
N GLN A 511 34.01 -6.94 -0.82
CA GLN A 511 34.43 -5.59 -1.19
C GLN A 511 35.91 -5.40 -0.91
N TYR A 512 36.61 -4.88 -1.88
CA TYR A 512 37.97 -4.32 -1.69
C TYR A 512 37.86 -2.82 -1.54
N THR A 513 38.44 -2.27 -0.46
CA THR A 513 38.42 -0.84 -0.13
C THR A 513 39.84 -0.30 -0.08
N LEU A 514 40.07 0.80 -0.75
CA LEU A 514 41.29 1.58 -0.64
C LEU A 514 40.90 3.01 -0.19
N GLU A 515 41.33 3.40 1.01
CA GLU A 515 40.98 4.70 1.58
C GLU A 515 42.13 5.32 2.35
N LYS A 516 42.09 6.66 2.46
CA LYS A 516 42.90 7.42 3.42
C LYS A 516 42.03 7.81 4.60
N THR A 517 42.51 7.58 5.80
CA THR A 517 41.84 8.00 7.04
C THR A 517 42.71 8.98 7.79
N ASN A 518 42.12 10.06 8.28
CA ASN A 518 42.78 11.04 9.17
C ASN A 518 41.90 11.27 10.38
N VAL A 519 42.53 11.36 11.54
CA VAL A 519 41.87 11.69 12.80
C VAL A 519 42.47 12.99 13.34
N TYR A 520 41.65 13.97 13.61
CA TYR A 520 42.06 15.29 14.05
C TYR A 520 41.05 15.91 15.02
N ASN A 521 41.30 17.10 15.54
CA ASN A 521 40.48 17.74 16.57
C ASN A 521 40.24 16.83 17.79
N ILE A 522 41.28 16.15 18.24
CA ILE A 522 41.17 15.23 19.37
C ILE A 522 41.23 16.05 20.66
N ASP A 523 40.27 15.77 21.56
CA ASP A 523 40.20 16.41 22.88
C ASP A 523 41.52 16.21 23.68
N SER A 524 41.94 17.24 24.40
CA SER A 524 43.15 17.21 25.22
C SER A 524 43.15 16.11 26.29
N VAL A 525 41.97 15.77 26.83
CA VAL A 525 41.80 14.68 27.79
C VAL A 525 42.14 13.34 27.14
N LEU A 526 41.71 13.12 25.89
CA LEU A 526 42.08 11.90 25.14
C LEU A 526 43.58 11.90 24.80
N LEU A 527 44.16 13.03 24.39
CA LEU A 527 45.57 13.15 24.05
C LEU A 527 46.50 12.81 25.21
N SER A 528 46.07 12.99 26.46
CA SER A 528 46.83 12.56 27.63
C SER A 528 47.03 11.04 27.73
N HIS A 529 46.18 10.27 27.06
CA HIS A 529 46.29 8.81 27.01
C HIS A 529 47.22 8.37 25.85
N PRO A 530 48.30 7.59 26.09
CA PRO A 530 49.33 7.25 25.08
C PRO A 530 48.75 6.64 23.80
N TYR A 531 47.70 5.85 23.93
CA TYR A 531 47.03 5.18 22.83
C TYR A 531 46.38 6.17 21.83
N TYR A 532 45.69 7.19 22.33
CA TYR A 532 45.10 8.22 21.48
C TYR A 532 46.16 9.17 20.90
N SER A 533 47.15 9.55 21.73
CA SER A 533 48.28 10.37 21.29
C SER A 533 49.06 9.74 20.15
N TYR A 534 49.27 8.41 20.18
CA TYR A 534 49.92 7.68 19.10
C TYR A 534 49.18 7.86 17.76
N TRP A 535 47.83 7.69 17.74
CA TRP A 535 47.04 7.80 16.52
C TRP A 535 46.87 9.25 16.05
N ALA A 536 46.82 10.20 16.95
CA ALA A 536 46.68 11.64 16.67
C ALA A 536 47.82 12.21 15.80
N HIS A 537 49.05 11.73 16.00
CA HIS A 537 50.23 12.24 15.31
C HIS A 537 50.51 11.57 13.96
N LYS A 538 49.69 10.57 13.55
CA LYS A 538 49.89 9.83 12.31
C LYS A 538 49.46 10.56 11.04
N GLY A 539 48.56 11.54 11.14
CA GLY A 539 47.99 12.23 9.98
C GLY A 539 47.19 11.29 9.07
N TRP A 540 47.26 11.52 7.79
CA TRP A 540 46.58 10.64 6.80
C TRP A 540 47.26 9.28 6.69
N GLN A 541 46.47 8.23 6.89
CA GLN A 541 46.92 6.85 6.84
C GLN A 541 46.18 6.08 5.76
N TRP A 542 46.87 5.26 4.99
CA TRP A 542 46.28 4.37 4.01
C TRP A 542 45.73 3.10 4.68
N SER A 543 44.50 2.80 4.34
CA SER A 543 43.87 1.52 4.64
C SER A 543 43.55 0.78 3.34
N SER A 544 44.04 -0.44 3.22
CA SER A 544 43.76 -1.35 2.12
C SER A 544 43.09 -2.58 2.75
N ALA A 545 41.80 -2.79 2.48
CA ALA A 545 41.00 -3.77 3.19
C ALA A 545 40.12 -4.62 2.25
N ILE A 546 39.97 -5.89 2.61
CA ILE A 546 38.94 -6.77 2.04
C ILE A 546 37.90 -7.05 3.11
N THR A 547 36.65 -6.72 2.78
CA THR A 547 35.48 -7.06 3.59
C THR A 547 34.68 -8.14 2.89
N TYR A 548 34.21 -9.15 3.63
CA TYR A 548 33.27 -10.14 3.16
C TYR A 548 32.08 -10.21 4.11
N ASN A 549 30.90 -10.43 3.53
CA ASN A 549 29.65 -10.55 4.28
C ASN A 549 28.85 -11.74 3.73
N LEU A 550 28.52 -12.68 4.59
CA LEU A 550 27.58 -13.76 4.33
C LEU A 550 26.29 -13.45 5.09
N SER A 551 25.19 -13.29 4.38
CA SER A 551 23.91 -12.94 4.97
C SER A 551 22.80 -13.89 4.56
N PHE A 552 21.88 -14.12 5.49
CA PHE A 552 20.62 -14.83 5.30
C PHE A 552 19.48 -13.98 5.83
N ASP A 553 18.44 -13.76 5.02
CA ASP A 553 17.25 -13.02 5.44
C ASP A 553 16.02 -13.64 4.78
N ASN A 554 15.16 -14.27 5.59
CA ASN A 554 13.89 -14.86 5.15
C ASN A 554 12.67 -14.22 5.84
N ARG A 555 12.79 -12.96 6.26
CA ARG A 555 11.67 -12.22 6.82
C ARG A 555 10.54 -12.07 5.80
N ASP A 556 9.31 -12.07 6.30
CA ASP A 556 8.10 -11.85 5.49
C ASP A 556 8.02 -10.42 4.90
N ARG A 557 8.69 -9.44 5.51
CA ARG A 557 8.83 -8.05 5.03
C ARG A 557 10.04 -7.36 5.65
N VAL A 558 10.52 -6.29 5.02
CA VAL A 558 11.70 -5.54 5.50
C VAL A 558 11.37 -4.76 6.76
N PHE A 559 10.30 -3.93 6.72
CA PHE A 559 9.82 -3.18 7.87
C PHE A 559 8.62 -3.88 8.52
N ASN A 560 8.51 -3.80 9.86
CA ASN A 560 7.44 -4.38 10.66
C ASN A 560 7.19 -5.87 10.36
N ALA A 561 8.30 -6.61 10.20
CA ALA A 561 8.28 -8.05 9.97
C ALA A 561 7.55 -8.79 11.09
N THR A 562 6.78 -9.82 10.72
CA THR A 562 6.03 -10.63 11.68
C THR A 562 6.67 -11.97 11.95
N SER A 563 7.51 -12.45 11.05
CA SER A 563 8.21 -13.73 11.17
C SER A 563 9.48 -13.75 10.33
N GLY A 564 10.37 -14.67 10.65
CA GLY A 564 11.60 -14.92 9.90
C GLY A 564 12.86 -14.79 10.74
N ASN A 565 13.98 -15.03 10.09
CA ASN A 565 15.31 -14.99 10.71
C ASN A 565 16.24 -14.11 9.88
N ILE A 566 17.16 -13.44 10.56
CA ILE A 566 18.31 -12.77 9.96
C ILE A 566 19.56 -13.41 10.53
N PHE A 567 20.50 -13.69 9.68
CA PHE A 567 21.86 -14.06 10.03
C PHE A 567 22.82 -13.22 9.20
N SER A 568 23.84 -12.65 9.81
CA SER A 568 24.90 -11.94 9.11
C SER A 568 26.25 -12.28 9.76
N TYR A 569 27.21 -12.62 8.93
CA TYR A 569 28.62 -12.74 9.33
C TYR A 569 29.45 -11.86 8.44
N ARG A 570 30.10 -10.87 9.04
CA ARG A 570 30.97 -9.91 8.36
C ARG A 570 32.40 -10.08 8.86
N GLY A 571 33.32 -10.24 7.94
CA GLY A 571 34.75 -10.22 8.23
C GLY A 571 35.45 -9.15 7.42
N GLU A 572 36.47 -8.54 8.01
CA GLU A 572 37.30 -7.52 7.39
C GLU A 572 38.78 -7.80 7.71
N LEU A 573 39.60 -7.84 6.68
CA LEU A 573 41.05 -7.90 6.76
C LEU A 573 41.62 -6.58 6.20
N SER A 574 42.20 -5.77 7.06
CA SER A 574 42.88 -4.54 6.69
C SER A 574 44.40 -4.70 6.81
N GLY A 575 45.11 -4.25 5.82
CA GLY A 575 46.58 -4.35 5.81
C GLY A 575 47.13 -5.76 5.71
N GLY A 576 48.24 -6.04 6.36
CA GLY A 576 48.97 -7.31 6.22
C GLY A 576 49.40 -7.55 4.77
N PRO A 577 48.95 -8.64 4.11
CA PRO A 577 49.29 -8.92 2.73
C PRO A 577 48.72 -7.86 1.74
N LEU A 578 47.74 -7.10 2.16
CA LEU A 578 47.13 -6.04 1.34
C LEU A 578 47.90 -4.71 1.44
N GLN A 579 48.91 -4.63 2.30
CA GLN A 579 49.70 -3.43 2.58
C GLN A 579 48.87 -2.30 3.21
N GLY A 580 49.38 -1.07 3.24
CA GLY A 580 48.78 0.09 3.91
C GLY A 580 49.41 0.34 5.29
N ASP A 581 48.86 1.33 6.02
CA ASP A 581 49.37 1.75 7.33
C ASP A 581 48.56 1.14 8.50
N ILE A 582 47.39 0.58 8.20
CA ILE A 582 46.42 0.10 9.18
C ILE A 582 46.25 -1.42 9.05
N HIS A 583 46.57 -2.16 10.10
CA HIS A 583 46.66 -3.62 10.07
C HIS A 583 45.77 -4.27 11.14
N PHE A 584 44.60 -4.79 10.78
CA PHE A 584 43.72 -5.50 11.70
C PHE A 584 42.88 -6.58 11.02
N ILE A 585 42.32 -7.47 11.84
CA ILE A 585 41.24 -8.38 11.48
C ILE A 585 40.02 -8.05 12.36
N LYS A 586 38.87 -7.85 11.73
CA LYS A 586 37.60 -7.57 12.40
C LYS A 586 36.57 -8.62 11.96
N GLN A 587 35.82 -9.13 12.89
CA GLN A 587 34.78 -10.13 12.66
C GLN A 587 33.54 -9.75 13.43
N GLU A 588 32.39 -9.79 12.79
CA GLU A 588 31.10 -9.44 13.38
C GLU A 588 30.07 -10.49 13.02
N PHE A 589 29.23 -10.82 13.96
CA PHE A 589 28.18 -11.80 13.83
C PHE A 589 26.87 -11.20 14.35
N GLU A 590 25.79 -11.40 13.60
CA GLU A 590 24.45 -11.01 13.98
C GLU A 590 23.46 -12.15 13.70
N PHE A 591 22.63 -12.46 14.69
CA PHE A 591 21.51 -13.37 14.54
C PHE A 591 20.27 -12.74 15.16
N SER A 592 19.18 -12.69 14.38
CA SER A 592 17.88 -12.19 14.84
C SER A 592 16.77 -13.14 14.43
N LYS A 593 15.83 -13.37 15.33
CA LYS A 593 14.66 -14.21 15.09
C LYS A 593 13.39 -13.47 15.48
N LEU A 594 12.42 -13.45 14.56
CA LEU A 594 11.09 -12.90 14.78
C LEU A 594 10.08 -14.05 14.76
N PHE A 595 9.16 -14.06 15.71
CA PHE A 595 8.10 -15.05 15.75
C PHE A 595 6.79 -14.44 16.25
N PRO A 596 5.66 -14.74 15.56
CA PRO A 596 4.35 -14.24 15.95
C PRO A 596 3.83 -14.99 17.18
N VAL A 597 3.53 -14.27 18.25
CA VAL A 597 2.81 -14.80 19.41
C VAL A 597 1.29 -14.77 19.12
N SER A 598 0.86 -13.74 18.41
CA SER A 598 -0.51 -13.62 17.89
C SER A 598 -0.51 -12.73 16.63
N LYS A 599 -1.69 -12.48 16.04
CA LYS A 599 -1.81 -11.61 14.85
C LYS A 599 -1.24 -10.20 15.04
N SER A 600 -1.26 -9.68 16.27
CA SER A 600 -0.80 -8.33 16.59
C SER A 600 0.43 -8.29 17.51
N PHE A 601 0.79 -9.40 18.16
CA PHE A 601 1.94 -9.49 19.05
C PHE A 601 3.05 -10.32 18.42
N ILE A 602 4.22 -9.70 18.22
CA ILE A 602 5.41 -10.31 17.64
C ILE A 602 6.55 -10.18 18.65
N SER A 603 7.22 -11.29 18.94
CA SER A 603 8.46 -11.28 19.71
C SER A 603 9.65 -11.29 18.77
N ALA A 604 10.68 -10.53 19.11
CA ALA A 604 11.96 -10.50 18.39
C ALA A 604 13.11 -10.64 19.38
N ALA A 605 14.04 -11.50 19.05
CA ALA A 605 15.29 -11.67 19.81
C ALA A 605 16.46 -11.49 18.86
N SER A 606 17.47 -10.74 19.28
CA SER A 606 18.69 -10.46 18.50
C SER A 606 19.93 -10.63 19.35
N LEU A 607 20.96 -11.20 18.76
CA LEU A 607 22.30 -11.32 19.33
C LEU A 607 23.30 -10.75 18.33
N LYS A 608 24.08 -9.77 18.77
CA LYS A 608 25.19 -9.18 18.00
C LYS A 608 26.49 -9.36 18.79
N THR A 609 27.55 -9.76 18.13
CA THR A 609 28.88 -9.86 18.72
C THR A 609 29.94 -9.53 17.68
N GLY A 610 31.07 -9.04 18.11
CA GLY A 610 32.19 -8.79 17.21
C GLY A 610 33.53 -8.78 17.95
N TYR A 611 34.56 -9.09 17.20
CA TYR A 611 35.92 -9.15 17.66
C TYR A 611 36.86 -8.46 16.68
N ILE A 612 37.77 -7.64 17.19
CA ILE A 612 38.83 -6.98 16.41
C ILE A 612 40.17 -7.14 17.07
N ARG A 613 41.19 -7.40 16.25
CA ARG A 613 42.58 -7.43 16.71
C ARG A 613 43.54 -6.92 15.66
N GLY A 614 44.63 -6.33 16.06
CA GLY A 614 45.77 -6.04 15.19
C GLY A 614 46.47 -7.31 14.70
N ILE A 615 47.06 -7.29 13.52
CA ILE A 615 47.70 -8.43 12.89
C ILE A 615 49.04 -8.74 13.59
N SER A 616 49.96 -7.79 13.69
CA SER A 616 51.26 -7.95 14.29
C SER A 616 51.24 -7.82 15.82
N ASN A 617 50.55 -6.81 16.32
CA ASN A 617 50.28 -6.61 17.74
C ASN A 617 48.76 -6.52 17.97
N PRO A 618 48.20 -7.44 18.79
CA PRO A 618 46.75 -7.43 19.05
C PRO A 618 46.17 -6.08 19.52
N ASP A 619 46.99 -5.26 20.16
CA ASP A 619 46.56 -3.93 20.67
C ASP A 619 46.72 -2.78 19.68
N SER A 620 47.39 -3.01 18.53
CA SER A 620 47.64 -1.99 17.49
C SER A 620 46.40 -1.77 16.59
N VAL A 621 45.23 -1.69 17.19
CA VAL A 621 43.96 -1.42 16.48
C VAL A 621 43.65 0.08 16.60
N PRO A 622 43.34 0.82 15.53
CA PRO A 622 42.90 2.20 15.64
C PRO A 622 41.72 2.35 16.59
N PHE A 623 41.70 3.37 17.42
CA PHE A 623 40.62 3.54 18.40
C PHE A 623 39.25 3.75 17.71
N TYR A 624 39.22 4.39 16.58
CA TYR A 624 38.00 4.62 15.81
C TYR A 624 37.45 3.35 15.12
N GLU A 625 38.18 2.24 15.12
CA GLU A 625 37.70 0.93 14.66
C GLU A 625 37.28 0.01 15.82
N ARG A 626 37.55 0.39 17.08
CA ARG A 626 37.12 -0.35 18.27
C ARG A 626 35.62 -0.18 18.53
N PHE A 627 35.07 -1.04 19.35
CA PHE A 627 33.65 -1.09 19.66
C PHE A 627 33.31 -0.21 20.84
N PHE A 628 32.39 0.73 20.62
CA PHE A 628 31.77 1.57 21.62
C PHE A 628 30.27 1.35 21.57
N LEU A 629 29.61 1.03 22.70
CA LEU A 629 28.20 0.78 22.75
C LEU A 629 27.42 1.96 23.36
N GLY A 630 26.12 1.99 23.07
CA GLY A 630 25.20 3.00 23.59
C GLY A 630 24.25 3.54 22.52
N ASP A 631 23.20 4.28 22.93
CA ASP A 631 22.17 4.85 22.07
C ASP A 631 21.44 3.80 21.22
N VAL A 632 21.11 4.12 19.98
CA VAL A 632 20.52 3.26 18.96
C VAL A 632 21.49 3.04 17.79
N GLY A 633 21.22 2.10 16.90
CA GLY A 633 22.03 1.82 15.71
C GLY A 633 22.82 0.52 15.82
N THR A 634 23.91 0.39 15.05
CA THR A 634 24.66 -0.87 14.89
C THR A 634 25.14 -1.44 16.22
N TYR A 635 25.71 -0.59 17.07
CA TYR A 635 26.18 -0.95 18.40
C TYR A 635 25.27 -0.41 19.50
N GLY A 636 23.97 -0.33 19.20
CA GLY A 636 22.97 0.25 20.07
C GLY A 636 22.79 -0.53 21.38
N LEU A 637 22.78 0.21 22.49
CA LEU A 637 22.41 -0.27 23.83
C LEU A 637 21.57 0.82 24.48
N ARG A 638 20.27 0.71 24.38
CA ARG A 638 19.33 1.72 24.83
C ARG A 638 19.34 1.89 26.35
N GLY A 639 19.21 3.14 26.83
CA GLY A 639 19.39 3.50 28.24
C GLY A 639 20.81 3.97 28.59
N TYR A 640 21.67 4.09 27.57
CA TYR A 640 23.04 4.61 27.70
C TYR A 640 23.32 5.63 26.60
N GLU A 641 24.13 6.65 26.89
CA GLU A 641 24.54 7.64 25.90
C GLU A 641 25.38 7.00 24.79
N ALA A 642 25.39 7.62 23.62
CA ALA A 642 26.16 7.15 22.48
C ALA A 642 27.65 7.02 22.85
N ASN A 643 28.24 5.88 22.51
CA ASN A 643 29.65 5.54 22.76
C ASN A 643 30.09 5.57 24.25
N SER A 644 29.13 5.49 25.20
CA SER A 644 29.45 5.60 26.62
C SER A 644 29.85 4.26 27.26
N VAL A 645 29.51 3.13 26.65
CA VAL A 645 29.74 1.81 27.22
C VAL A 645 30.96 1.15 26.56
N GLY A 646 31.95 0.85 27.36
CA GLY A 646 33.20 0.22 26.97
C GLY A 646 34.21 0.19 28.13
N PRO A 647 35.42 -0.37 27.90
CA PRO A 647 36.46 -0.40 28.91
C PRO A 647 37.01 0.99 29.19
N ILE A 648 37.12 1.36 30.48
CA ILE A 648 37.61 2.66 30.93
C ILE A 648 39.03 2.49 31.45
N GLU A 649 39.97 3.28 30.94
CA GLU A 649 41.36 3.39 31.42
C GLU A 649 41.71 4.87 31.69
N ASN A 650 42.24 5.13 32.87
CA ASN A 650 42.57 6.49 33.27
C ASN A 650 41.41 7.50 33.08
N GLY A 651 40.17 7.07 33.34
CA GLY A 651 38.97 7.91 33.17
C GLY A 651 38.47 8.04 31.73
N VAL A 652 39.13 7.41 30.75
CA VAL A 652 38.80 7.49 29.32
C VAL A 652 38.25 6.14 28.83
N ASN A 653 37.13 6.17 28.09
CA ASN A 653 36.63 4.99 27.37
C ASN A 653 37.53 4.75 26.16
N ILE A 654 38.26 3.63 26.16
CA ILE A 654 39.21 3.26 25.10
C ILE A 654 38.60 2.39 24.00
N GLY A 655 37.32 2.09 24.08
CA GLY A 655 36.64 1.15 23.18
C GLY A 655 37.07 -0.30 23.36
N GLY A 656 36.15 -1.23 23.21
CA GLY A 656 36.40 -2.64 23.32
C GLY A 656 36.97 -3.26 22.04
N ARG A 657 37.73 -4.35 22.19
CA ARG A 657 38.09 -5.23 21.06
C ARG A 657 37.12 -6.38 20.86
N LEU A 658 36.27 -6.60 21.84
CA LEU A 658 35.18 -7.56 21.77
C LEU A 658 33.93 -6.91 22.29
N TYR A 659 32.79 -7.18 21.69
CA TYR A 659 31.49 -6.79 22.23
C TYR A 659 30.48 -7.92 22.08
N PHE A 660 29.44 -7.88 22.87
CA PHE A 660 28.19 -8.54 22.59
C PHE A 660 27.01 -7.67 23.04
N ILE A 661 25.89 -7.81 22.32
CA ILE A 661 24.61 -7.14 22.61
C ILE A 661 23.51 -8.18 22.40
N PHE A 662 22.70 -8.36 23.42
CA PHE A 662 21.45 -9.12 23.33
C PHE A 662 20.29 -8.15 23.44
N THR A 663 19.34 -8.27 22.54
CA THR A 663 18.11 -7.46 22.50
C THR A 663 16.92 -8.40 22.45
N PHE A 664 15.94 -8.16 23.32
CA PHE A 664 14.63 -8.80 23.25
C PHE A 664 13.56 -7.71 23.13
N GLU A 665 12.67 -7.85 22.15
CA GLU A 665 11.56 -6.91 21.93
C GLU A 665 10.23 -7.65 21.86
N GLN A 666 9.25 -7.13 22.58
CA GLN A 666 7.86 -7.49 22.42
C GLN A 666 7.14 -6.37 21.66
N ARG A 667 6.74 -6.65 20.43
CA ARG A 667 6.14 -5.67 19.51
C ARG A 667 4.62 -5.83 19.47
N TYR A 668 3.90 -4.72 19.52
CA TYR A 668 2.46 -4.64 19.28
C TYR A 668 2.19 -3.91 17.97
N ARG A 669 1.77 -4.65 16.95
CA ARG A 669 1.52 -4.13 15.61
C ARG A 669 0.17 -3.41 15.59
N ILE A 670 0.18 -2.11 15.33
CA ILE A 670 -1.01 -1.27 15.17
C ILE A 670 -1.54 -1.41 13.74
N ASN A 671 -0.64 -1.26 12.76
CA ASN A 671 -0.91 -1.42 11.33
C ASN A 671 0.39 -1.81 10.59
N ASP A 672 0.39 -1.81 9.26
CA ASP A 672 1.56 -2.19 8.46
C ASP A 672 2.74 -1.23 8.62
N ASN A 673 2.47 0.05 8.89
CA ASN A 673 3.47 1.11 8.94
C ASN A 673 3.79 1.58 10.37
N MET A 674 3.20 0.96 11.41
CA MET A 674 3.40 1.41 12.80
C MET A 674 3.28 0.27 13.79
N TYR A 675 4.23 0.23 14.75
CA TYR A 675 4.16 -0.66 15.92
C TYR A 675 4.72 -0.01 17.17
N LEU A 676 4.21 -0.43 18.31
CA LEU A 676 4.77 -0.14 19.63
C LEU A 676 5.67 -1.30 20.05
N LEU A 677 6.62 -1.03 20.92
CA LEU A 677 7.48 -2.07 21.46
C LEU A 677 7.82 -1.82 22.92
N ALA A 678 8.01 -2.91 23.65
CA ALA A 678 8.71 -2.94 24.91
C ALA A 678 9.99 -3.76 24.69
N PHE A 679 11.10 -3.35 25.30
CA PHE A 679 12.38 -3.99 25.05
C PHE A 679 13.23 -4.18 26.31
N PHE A 680 14.14 -5.13 26.20
CA PHE A 680 15.24 -5.40 27.12
C PHE A 680 16.53 -5.54 26.30
N ASP A 681 17.51 -4.70 26.59
CA ASP A 681 18.85 -4.78 26.02
C ASP A 681 19.86 -5.15 27.09
N ALA A 682 20.83 -5.98 26.75
CA ALA A 682 21.93 -6.35 27.63
C ALA A 682 23.21 -6.47 26.81
N GLY A 683 24.28 -5.79 27.20
CA GLY A 683 25.52 -5.82 26.44
C GLY A 683 26.69 -5.19 27.15
N ASN A 684 27.89 -5.42 26.61
CA ASN A 684 29.10 -4.73 27.03
C ASN A 684 30.19 -4.83 25.94
N ALA A 685 31.15 -3.93 25.99
CA ALA A 685 32.38 -4.02 25.23
C ALA A 685 33.57 -4.26 26.17
N PHE A 686 34.47 -5.15 25.78
CA PHE A 686 35.59 -5.63 26.61
C PHE A 686 36.93 -5.31 25.96
N LYS A 687 37.92 -4.95 26.77
CA LYS A 687 39.28 -4.63 26.30
C LYS A 687 39.88 -5.76 25.47
N ASN A 688 39.75 -7.00 25.96
CA ASN A 688 40.24 -8.22 25.28
C ASN A 688 39.45 -9.45 25.75
N VAL A 689 39.75 -10.62 25.15
CA VAL A 689 39.08 -11.88 25.47
C VAL A 689 39.25 -12.30 26.94
N ASN A 690 40.41 -11.99 27.53
CA ASN A 690 40.73 -12.37 28.94
C ASN A 690 39.95 -11.50 29.95
N THR A 691 39.36 -10.38 29.52
CA THR A 691 38.56 -9.47 30.37
C THR A 691 37.07 -9.77 30.31
N ILE A 692 36.64 -10.80 29.57
CA ILE A 692 35.24 -11.17 29.48
C ILE A 692 34.73 -11.62 30.85
N ARG A 693 33.70 -10.93 31.30
CA ARG A 693 32.87 -11.30 32.46
C ARG A 693 31.42 -11.31 32.02
N PRO A 694 30.89 -12.49 31.61
CA PRO A 694 29.59 -12.57 30.94
C PRO A 694 28.40 -12.09 31.79
N PHE A 695 28.55 -12.03 33.11
CA PHE A 695 27.55 -11.54 34.03
C PHE A 695 27.66 -10.02 34.35
N ILE A 696 28.76 -9.36 33.94
CA ILE A 696 28.96 -7.92 34.11
C ILE A 696 28.59 -7.25 32.80
N VAL A 697 27.26 -7.14 32.57
CA VAL A 697 26.69 -6.51 31.39
C VAL A 697 25.86 -5.30 31.78
N LYS A 698 25.90 -4.28 30.97
CA LYS A 698 25.02 -3.12 31.08
C LYS A 698 23.63 -3.51 30.57
N LYS A 699 22.57 -3.11 31.28
CA LYS A 699 21.19 -3.52 30.99
C LYS A 699 20.32 -2.28 30.83
N GLY A 700 19.49 -2.29 29.78
CA GLY A 700 18.51 -1.25 29.50
C GLY A 700 17.12 -1.85 29.28
N VAL A 701 16.11 -1.18 29.79
CA VAL A 701 14.70 -1.55 29.58
C VAL A 701 13.92 -0.33 29.14
N GLY A 702 12.89 -0.50 28.36
CA GLY A 702 12.09 0.64 27.93
C GLY A 702 10.96 0.29 27.02
N VAL A 703 10.34 1.35 26.51
CA VAL A 703 9.26 1.28 25.53
C VAL A 703 9.57 2.18 24.35
N GLY A 704 8.99 1.89 23.21
CA GLY A 704 9.22 2.69 22.02
C GLY A 704 8.12 2.59 20.99
N VAL A 705 8.24 3.40 19.96
CA VAL A 705 7.38 3.41 18.78
C VAL A 705 8.23 3.46 17.52
N ARG A 706 7.77 2.75 16.51
CA ARG A 706 8.33 2.79 15.15
C ARG A 706 7.24 3.11 14.17
N MET A 707 7.55 4.02 13.25
CA MET A 707 6.63 4.44 12.21
C MET A 707 7.38 4.65 10.89
N GLU A 708 6.90 4.02 9.82
CA GLU A 708 7.39 4.23 8.47
C GLU A 708 6.59 5.37 7.81
N ILE A 709 7.28 6.42 7.43
CA ILE A 709 6.70 7.58 6.75
C ILE A 709 7.18 7.58 5.31
N PRO A 710 6.27 7.61 4.33
CA PRO A 710 6.65 7.74 2.93
C PRO A 710 7.62 8.91 2.71
N LEU A 711 8.68 8.71 1.94
CA LEU A 711 9.74 9.66 1.63
C LEU A 711 10.73 9.98 2.75
N MET A 712 10.35 9.82 4.03
CA MET A 712 11.23 10.11 5.17
C MET A 712 11.90 8.86 5.75
N GLY A 713 11.37 7.66 5.42
CA GLY A 713 11.85 6.42 6.01
C GLY A 713 11.24 6.13 7.39
N VAL A 714 11.98 5.40 8.21
CA VAL A 714 11.50 4.97 9.53
C VAL A 714 11.85 5.99 10.60
N ILE A 715 10.87 6.37 11.41
CA ILE A 715 11.07 7.18 12.61
C ILE A 715 10.93 6.28 13.83
N GLY A 716 11.94 6.29 14.68
CA GLY A 716 11.97 5.57 15.95
C GLY A 716 12.09 6.54 17.13
N PHE A 717 11.29 6.27 18.15
CA PHE A 717 11.40 6.95 19.44
C PHE A 717 11.36 5.90 20.55
N ASP A 718 12.41 5.87 21.40
CA ASP A 718 12.48 4.98 22.55
C ASP A 718 12.65 5.81 23.82
N PHE A 719 12.00 5.37 24.90
CA PHE A 719 12.24 5.88 26.23
C PHE A 719 12.77 4.74 27.09
N ALA A 720 14.06 4.83 27.42
CA ALA A 720 14.82 3.75 27.99
C ALA A 720 15.36 4.09 29.38
N TYR A 721 15.35 3.11 30.29
CA TYR A 721 15.96 3.18 31.59
C TYR A 721 17.21 2.30 31.62
N GLY A 722 18.37 2.92 31.84
CA GLY A 722 19.63 2.21 32.06
C GLY A 722 19.68 1.72 33.51
N ILE A 723 19.60 0.40 33.71
CA ILE A 723 19.53 -0.22 35.06
C ILE A 723 20.79 0.11 35.87
N ASP A 724 21.94 0.04 35.23
CA ASP A 724 23.22 0.29 35.89
C ASP A 724 23.52 1.80 36.06
N SER A 725 23.08 2.61 35.11
CA SER A 725 23.24 4.08 35.15
C SER A 725 22.19 4.76 36.03
N LYS A 726 21.08 4.07 36.31
CA LYS A 726 19.90 4.59 37.03
C LYS A 726 19.33 5.86 36.44
N LYS A 727 19.39 6.00 35.09
CA LYS A 727 18.93 7.18 34.35
C LYS A 727 17.93 6.78 33.29
N TRP A 728 16.94 7.65 33.08
CA TRP A 728 16.05 7.59 31.93
C TRP A 728 16.64 8.39 30.77
N MET A 729 16.56 7.82 29.57
CA MET A 729 17.10 8.47 28.37
C MET A 729 16.11 8.33 27.20
N PRO A 730 15.77 9.43 26.53
CA PRO A 730 15.11 9.38 25.23
C PRO A 730 16.13 9.05 24.15
N HIS A 731 15.74 8.19 23.21
CA HIS A 731 16.49 7.89 22.00
C HIS A 731 15.61 8.17 20.79
N ILE A 732 16.11 8.93 19.84
CA ILE A 732 15.39 9.31 18.62
C ILE A 732 16.25 8.88 17.44
N GLN A 733 15.63 8.24 16.48
CA GLN A 733 16.24 7.91 15.20
C GLN A 733 15.29 8.25 14.06
N VAL A 734 15.82 8.93 13.05
CA VAL A 734 15.10 9.28 11.83
C VAL A 734 15.95 8.86 10.64
N GLY A 735 15.37 8.14 9.69
CA GLY A 735 16.04 7.69 8.48
C GLY A 735 15.91 6.18 8.23
N THR A 736 16.75 5.65 7.34
CA THR A 736 16.64 4.28 6.82
C THR A 736 17.42 3.23 7.61
N SER A 737 18.15 3.59 8.65
CA SER A 737 19.01 2.67 9.40
C SER A 737 18.30 2.06 10.62
N PHE A 738 17.64 0.92 10.41
CA PHE A 738 17.11 0.05 11.48
C PHE A 738 17.58 -1.38 11.27
#